data_76b3fdc644ffdd8f08e47b2ae0363a22
#
_entry.id   76b3fdc644ffdd8f08e47b2ae0363a22
#
_cell.length_a   1.000
_cell.length_b   1.000
_cell.length_c   1.000
_cell.angle_alpha   90.00
_cell.angle_beta   90.00
_cell.angle_gamma   90.00
#
_symmetry.space_group_name_H-M   'P 1'
#
loop_
_entity.id
_entity.type
_entity.pdbx_description
1 polymer ?
#
loop_
_entity_poly.entity_id
_entity_poly.type
_entity_poly.pdbx_seq_one_letter_code
_entity_poly.pdbx_strand_id
1 'polypeptide(L)'
;MRFHRVVALCMLAPLAVVAIAARKGFAAPPDDSNPLAAADAQILAEVRDHSEAAQNLEYISDRIGPRLTGSPQLRQTNEWTAEVMKKYGLVNVHLEPWTIAHSWTRGTASARIVAPAEHPLTIASAGWTPGTKGTVRGPVVFFEAKTKDDFAKYKGKLKGAIVIASEPQPLSPPRPEDANADYVRPMQAPPPPLGQPPAPSPFAALIELGRARNEFFQSEGVAVILRDSNKPHALLNMTGVGGEKFDKGEIPNAFITGEGYRMIWRLTKHGPVTVEVSMTNSFSDKAVDVYNTVGEIRGSEKPDEVVILGAHLDSWDLGTGSTDNGTGSAAVLEAARALAKSGLKPKRTIRFVLFSGEEEGLVGSKRYVEAHRNDLDKISAVLVHDTGTGRVLTLGLHDNYQAREIVDQVLAPLTELKLLEPSMARAFGTDHASFDDVGVPGFYCIQNMAEYPKTHHSQSDTFDKVWKDDLNQGAQVLAAWAYNTAQLPDMLPRRPVAPKPPQTAAQATPPAPDPVAEMDAKLIAQVKADQPQLEASLSYLTDRIGPRLTGSPKLDQASHWTLDQFKALGLDAHLEPWTIANGWTRGPAIGQVITPAEQVLTLASAGWSPSTNGPARGQVVGIGVRKLDDLKQYAGKLKGAIVLLDRPGETEGPLNPMVTPYAESNLPLDHPKNMLLQDYRGRMRLMQDEVKFLKDEGAAAILIASEKWYGMMNMGTGVSRQYQPAPLPNAYISRESATLLWRLLDAGPVEAEVNIQGTLTGKPVTVYNTVAEIKGTEKPDEVVIIGGHLDSWDLGTGATDNGTGSMAVLAAARALVKSGVQPKRTIRFVLFTGEEQGLNGSRAYIAAHKEEMGKISGVLVHDTGTGKVLTIGLMHNYGLRETMGRVLYPLAIDKSIGLTEPSPRSEGGSDHIPFDTEGVPASWCIQEVADYEKDHHSQSDTLDRVKWDDLAKGAQVLAVYAYNVAQLPEMLPRKPVKPATPATR
;
A
#
# COMPACT_ATOMS: atom_id res chain seq x y z
N MET A 1 -16.84 51.45 56.99
CA MET A 1 -15.67 51.11 56.11
C MET A 1 -15.39 49.63 56.12
N ARG A 2 -16.31 48.77 55.72
CA ARG A 2 -16.07 47.30 55.50
C ARG A 2 -17.20 46.73 54.66
N PHE A 3 -17.45 47.34 53.51
CA PHE A 3 -18.47 46.74 52.53
C PHE A 3 -18.09 46.86 51.05
N HIS A 4 -16.83 47.20 50.71
CA HIS A 4 -16.40 47.43 49.32
C HIS A 4 -15.29 46.50 48.87
N ARG A 5 -15.05 45.38 49.59
CA ARG A 5 -14.00 44.38 49.13
C ARG A 5 -14.50 42.99 48.79
N VAL A 6 -15.80 42.75 48.74
CA VAL A 6 -16.36 41.42 48.40
C VAL A 6 -16.94 41.34 46.98
N VAL A 7 -17.16 42.46 46.31
CA VAL A 7 -17.76 42.46 44.95
C VAL A 7 -16.69 42.33 43.81
N ALA A 8 -15.41 42.56 44.13
CA ALA A 8 -14.35 42.42 43.10
C ALA A 8 -13.80 41.00 42.91
N LEU A 9 -14.22 40.02 43.74
CA LEU A 9 -13.73 38.62 43.64
C LEU A 9 -14.64 37.67 42.91
N CYS A 10 -15.88 38.10 42.55
CA CYS A 10 -16.85 37.24 41.85
C CYS A 10 -16.95 37.46 40.33
N MET A 11 -16.20 38.41 39.76
CA MET A 11 -16.19 38.65 38.30
C MET A 11 -14.94 38.14 37.56
N LEU A 12 -13.98 37.54 38.25
CA LEU A 12 -12.76 36.97 37.66
C LEU A 12 -12.77 35.44 37.55
N ALA A 13 -13.81 34.77 38.07
CA ALA A 13 -13.92 33.33 38.03
C ALA A 13 -14.34 32.71 36.68
N PRO A 14 -15.13 33.35 35.81
CA PRO A 14 -15.47 32.70 34.51
C PRO A 14 -14.37 32.79 33.45
N LEU A 15 -13.44 33.75 33.56
CA LEU A 15 -12.36 33.89 32.59
C LEU A 15 -11.15 32.92 32.82
N ALA A 16 -11.00 32.46 34.07
CA ALA A 16 -9.96 31.49 34.43
C ALA A 16 -10.34 30.04 34.04
N VAL A 17 -11.63 29.70 33.98
CA VAL A 17 -12.11 28.35 33.61
C VAL A 17 -12.03 28.14 32.10
N VAL A 18 -12.24 29.18 31.29
CA VAL A 18 -12.09 29.11 29.83
C VAL A 18 -10.61 29.05 29.42
N ALA A 19 -9.69 29.66 30.18
CA ALA A 19 -8.26 29.62 29.89
C ALA A 19 -7.58 28.30 30.31
N ILE A 20 -8.18 27.55 31.27
CA ILE A 20 -7.66 26.24 31.71
C ILE A 20 -8.17 25.10 30.82
N ALA A 21 -9.39 25.24 30.25
CA ALA A 21 -9.90 24.26 29.25
C ALA A 21 -9.13 24.33 27.93
N ALA A 22 -8.57 25.47 27.54
CA ALA A 22 -7.76 25.62 26.32
C ALA A 22 -6.31 25.09 26.46
N ARG A 23 -5.89 24.64 27.66
CA ARG A 23 -4.55 24.09 27.89
C ARG A 23 -4.47 22.59 28.17
N LYS A 24 -5.59 21.92 28.30
CA LYS A 24 -5.63 20.45 28.31
C LYS A 24 -6.10 20.03 26.93
N GLY A 25 -5.24 19.50 26.12
CA GLY A 25 -5.54 18.99 24.78
C GLY A 25 -6.72 18.02 24.73
N PHE A 26 -7.90 18.52 25.07
CA PHE A 26 -9.14 17.90 24.69
C PHE A 26 -9.33 18.22 23.21
N ALA A 27 -9.56 17.19 22.41
CA ALA A 27 -10.14 17.36 21.08
C ALA A 27 -11.24 18.42 21.20
N ALA A 28 -11.28 19.37 20.28
CA ALA A 28 -12.40 20.29 20.22
C ALA A 28 -13.67 19.43 20.29
N PRO A 29 -14.68 19.82 21.08
CA PRO A 29 -15.95 19.11 21.05
C PRO A 29 -16.37 19.05 19.57
N PRO A 30 -16.96 17.93 19.12
CA PRO A 30 -17.44 17.82 17.75
C PRO A 30 -18.23 19.08 17.43
N ASP A 31 -18.03 19.63 16.26
CA ASP A 31 -18.76 20.79 15.77
C ASP A 31 -20.24 20.44 15.79
N ASP A 32 -20.96 20.84 16.85
CA ASP A 32 -22.40 20.59 17.06
C ASP A 32 -23.26 21.16 15.91
N SER A 33 -22.65 21.85 14.94
CA SER A 33 -23.30 22.37 13.74
C SER A 33 -23.42 21.34 12.60
N ASN A 34 -22.74 20.19 12.65
CA ASN A 34 -22.84 19.15 11.62
C ASN A 34 -23.83 18.06 12.03
N PRO A 35 -25.06 18.02 11.47
CA PRO A 35 -26.08 17.02 11.83
C PRO A 35 -25.65 15.57 11.51
N LEU A 36 -24.72 15.35 10.60
CA LEU A 36 -24.19 14.02 10.30
C LEU A 36 -23.30 13.52 11.43
N ALA A 37 -22.44 14.37 12.01
CA ALA A 37 -21.55 13.98 13.11
C ALA A 37 -22.34 13.48 14.35
N ALA A 38 -23.47 14.11 14.67
CA ALA A 38 -24.31 13.66 15.77
C ALA A 38 -24.99 12.32 15.47
N ALA A 39 -25.48 12.13 14.24
CA ALA A 39 -26.07 10.87 13.80
C ALA A 39 -25.04 9.73 13.79
N ASP A 40 -23.83 10.00 13.28
CA ASP A 40 -22.74 9.05 13.27
C ASP A 40 -22.35 8.61 14.69
N ALA A 41 -22.16 9.55 15.61
CA ALA A 41 -21.88 9.24 17.01
C ALA A 41 -22.94 8.31 17.63
N GLN A 42 -24.22 8.52 17.29
CA GLN A 42 -25.29 7.65 17.74
C GLN A 42 -25.22 6.25 17.12
N ILE A 43 -24.96 6.16 15.81
CA ILE A 43 -24.82 4.88 15.10
C ILE A 43 -23.62 4.11 15.65
N LEU A 44 -22.47 4.76 15.78
CA LEU A 44 -21.25 4.16 16.26
C LEU A 44 -21.40 3.63 17.71
N ALA A 45 -22.06 4.40 18.57
CA ALA A 45 -22.36 3.99 19.93
C ALA A 45 -23.31 2.78 19.96
N GLU A 46 -24.35 2.75 19.12
CA GLU A 46 -25.31 1.64 19.08
C GLU A 46 -24.62 0.32 18.67
N VAL A 47 -23.70 0.35 17.72
CA VAL A 47 -22.89 -0.84 17.37
C VAL A 47 -21.92 -1.19 18.50
N ARG A 48 -21.18 -0.20 19.04
CA ARG A 48 -20.20 -0.46 20.09
C ARG A 48 -20.80 -1.10 21.35
N ASP A 49 -21.97 -0.60 21.77
CA ASP A 49 -22.55 -0.92 23.08
C ASP A 49 -23.57 -2.08 23.02
N HIS A 50 -24.13 -2.38 21.82
CA HIS A 50 -25.27 -3.31 21.68
C HIS A 50 -25.14 -4.29 20.50
N SER A 51 -23.93 -4.48 19.92
CA SER A 51 -23.75 -5.34 18.74
C SER A 51 -24.20 -6.78 18.93
N GLU A 52 -24.96 -7.29 17.97
CA GLU A 52 -25.29 -8.71 17.83
C GLU A 52 -24.44 -9.39 16.72
N ALA A 53 -23.45 -8.70 16.12
CA ALA A 53 -22.72 -9.20 14.95
C ALA A 53 -22.03 -10.53 15.21
N ALA A 54 -21.30 -10.65 16.32
CA ALA A 54 -20.58 -11.86 16.66
C ALA A 54 -21.51 -13.04 16.97
N GLN A 55 -22.66 -12.80 17.61
CA GLN A 55 -23.67 -13.82 17.88
C GLN A 55 -24.34 -14.31 16.59
N ASN A 56 -24.66 -13.38 15.68
CA ASN A 56 -25.23 -13.70 14.37
C ASN A 56 -24.22 -14.52 13.56
N LEU A 57 -22.95 -14.12 13.56
CA LEU A 57 -21.89 -14.84 12.87
C LEU A 57 -21.66 -16.24 13.44
N GLU A 58 -21.59 -16.39 14.77
CA GLU A 58 -21.51 -17.71 15.40
C GLU A 58 -22.69 -18.60 14.98
N TYR A 59 -23.88 -18.04 14.93
CA TYR A 59 -25.07 -18.82 14.56
C TYR A 59 -24.98 -19.34 13.12
N ILE A 60 -24.64 -18.51 12.16
CA ILE A 60 -24.54 -18.93 10.75
C ILE A 60 -23.34 -19.85 10.51
N SER A 61 -22.23 -19.64 11.21
CA SER A 61 -21.00 -20.43 11.06
C SER A 61 -21.05 -21.78 11.78
N ASP A 62 -21.41 -21.78 13.08
CA ASP A 62 -21.28 -22.95 13.93
C ASP A 62 -22.59 -23.75 14.10
N ARG A 63 -23.76 -23.07 13.96
CA ARG A 63 -25.07 -23.70 14.10
C ARG A 63 -25.64 -24.18 12.78
N ILE A 64 -25.53 -23.37 11.72
CA ILE A 64 -25.96 -23.75 10.37
C ILE A 64 -24.78 -24.41 9.63
N GLY A 65 -23.61 -23.82 9.65
CA GLY A 65 -22.39 -24.36 9.03
C GLY A 65 -22.16 -23.87 7.60
N PRO A 66 -21.38 -24.64 6.81
CA PRO A 66 -21.02 -24.25 5.44
C PRO A 66 -22.24 -24.02 4.55
N ARG A 67 -22.22 -22.95 3.78
CA ARG A 67 -23.37 -22.45 3.03
C ARG A 67 -23.17 -22.51 1.53
N LEU A 68 -22.69 -23.67 1.05
CA LEU A 68 -22.45 -23.85 -0.40
C LEU A 68 -23.69 -23.54 -1.21
N THR A 69 -23.52 -22.84 -2.32
CA THR A 69 -24.63 -22.43 -3.19
C THR A 69 -25.52 -23.62 -3.60
N GLY A 70 -26.82 -23.47 -3.35
CA GLY A 70 -27.82 -24.51 -3.57
C GLY A 70 -27.90 -25.60 -2.50
N SER A 71 -27.16 -25.46 -1.40
CA SER A 71 -27.25 -26.37 -0.24
C SER A 71 -28.48 -26.08 0.63
N PRO A 72 -28.96 -27.05 1.40
CA PRO A 72 -30.00 -26.82 2.42
C PRO A 72 -29.56 -25.80 3.48
N GLN A 73 -28.27 -25.74 3.83
CA GLN A 73 -27.74 -24.81 4.81
C GLN A 73 -27.82 -23.37 4.32
N LEU A 74 -27.48 -23.11 3.05
CA LEU A 74 -27.66 -21.77 2.48
C LEU A 74 -29.13 -21.36 2.49
N ARG A 75 -30.05 -22.24 2.09
CA ARG A 75 -31.48 -22.00 2.16
C ARG A 75 -31.92 -21.65 3.58
N GLN A 76 -31.52 -22.43 4.56
CA GLN A 76 -31.82 -22.18 5.98
C GLN A 76 -31.27 -20.81 6.42
N THR A 77 -30.07 -20.42 5.94
CA THR A 77 -29.45 -19.13 6.28
C THR A 77 -30.21 -17.97 5.64
N ASN A 78 -30.65 -18.08 4.37
CA ASN A 78 -31.50 -17.08 3.76
C ASN A 78 -32.79 -16.85 4.56
N GLU A 79 -33.49 -17.94 4.94
CA GLU A 79 -34.71 -17.86 5.73
C GLU A 79 -34.46 -17.24 7.11
N TRP A 80 -33.40 -17.65 7.78
CA TRP A 80 -33.03 -17.12 9.09
C TRP A 80 -32.65 -15.63 9.02
N THR A 81 -31.85 -15.19 8.04
CA THR A 81 -31.47 -13.79 7.89
C THR A 81 -32.65 -12.91 7.59
N ALA A 82 -33.63 -13.39 6.81
CA ALA A 82 -34.88 -12.69 6.59
C ALA A 82 -35.69 -12.51 7.89
N GLU A 83 -35.77 -13.53 8.75
CA GLU A 83 -36.40 -13.40 10.05
C GLU A 83 -35.64 -12.45 11.00
N VAL A 84 -34.33 -12.45 10.98
CA VAL A 84 -33.52 -11.49 11.75
C VAL A 84 -33.75 -10.06 11.28
N MET A 85 -33.79 -9.79 9.98
CA MET A 85 -34.10 -8.48 9.44
C MET A 85 -35.51 -8.00 9.86
N LYS A 86 -36.49 -8.90 9.85
CA LYS A 86 -37.85 -8.59 10.36
C LYS A 86 -37.84 -8.27 11.86
N LYS A 87 -37.12 -9.05 12.67
CA LYS A 87 -36.93 -8.81 14.12
C LYS A 87 -36.32 -7.43 14.38
N TYR A 88 -35.40 -6.96 13.54
CA TYR A 88 -34.82 -5.63 13.64
C TYR A 88 -35.77 -4.52 13.24
N GLY A 89 -36.89 -4.83 12.59
CA GLY A 89 -37.90 -3.88 12.19
C GLY A 89 -37.77 -3.36 10.76
N LEU A 90 -37.00 -4.04 9.93
CA LEU A 90 -36.91 -3.73 8.51
C LEU A 90 -38.22 -4.01 7.80
N VAL A 91 -38.50 -3.25 6.76
CA VAL A 91 -39.66 -3.41 5.90
C VAL A 91 -39.24 -4.08 4.58
N ASN A 92 -40.22 -4.52 3.79
CA ASN A 92 -39.99 -5.16 2.50
C ASN A 92 -39.00 -6.34 2.57
N VAL A 93 -39.02 -7.10 3.68
CA VAL A 93 -38.14 -8.25 3.85
C VAL A 93 -38.66 -9.44 3.07
N HIS A 94 -37.88 -9.90 2.09
CA HIS A 94 -38.23 -11.03 1.23
C HIS A 94 -37.00 -11.76 0.71
N LEU A 95 -37.23 -12.92 0.11
CA LEU A 95 -36.26 -13.72 -0.60
C LEU A 95 -36.46 -13.57 -2.10
N GLU A 96 -35.45 -13.16 -2.86
CA GLU A 96 -35.49 -13.05 -4.31
C GLU A 96 -34.94 -14.33 -4.97
N PRO A 97 -35.81 -15.13 -5.63
CA PRO A 97 -35.38 -16.41 -6.18
C PRO A 97 -34.65 -16.29 -7.51
N TRP A 98 -33.70 -17.18 -7.68
CA TRP A 98 -33.11 -17.52 -8.96
C TRP A 98 -32.74 -19.01 -8.96
N THR A 99 -32.40 -19.61 -10.11
CA THR A 99 -32.33 -21.07 -10.23
C THR A 99 -30.98 -21.51 -10.77
N ILE A 100 -30.42 -22.59 -10.20
CA ILE A 100 -29.23 -23.30 -10.67
C ILE A 100 -29.63 -24.66 -11.29
N ALA A 101 -28.82 -25.12 -12.26
CA ALA A 101 -29.09 -26.38 -12.93
C ALA A 101 -29.01 -27.60 -11.98
N HIS A 102 -28.00 -27.60 -11.15
CA HIS A 102 -27.72 -28.65 -10.18
C HIS A 102 -27.09 -28.10 -8.91
N SER A 103 -27.62 -28.50 -7.74
CA SER A 103 -26.85 -28.41 -6.50
C SER A 103 -25.86 -29.59 -6.43
N TRP A 104 -24.77 -29.38 -5.67
CA TRP A 104 -23.75 -30.38 -5.51
C TRP A 104 -23.49 -30.61 -4.01
N THR A 105 -23.18 -31.85 -3.67
CA THR A 105 -22.83 -32.22 -2.30
C THR A 105 -21.50 -32.95 -2.28
N ARG A 106 -20.57 -32.43 -1.51
CA ARG A 106 -19.27 -33.03 -1.28
C ARG A 106 -19.44 -34.35 -0.52
N GLY A 107 -18.83 -35.38 -1.04
CA GLY A 107 -18.66 -36.64 -0.33
C GLY A 107 -17.24 -36.78 0.24
N THR A 108 -16.87 -38.02 0.51
CA THR A 108 -15.52 -38.35 0.97
C THR A 108 -14.50 -38.28 -0.16
N ALA A 109 -13.29 -37.85 0.17
CA ALA A 109 -12.15 -37.90 -0.73
C ALA A 109 -10.92 -38.48 -0.03
N SER A 110 -10.19 -39.34 -0.73
CA SER A 110 -8.92 -39.89 -0.26
C SER A 110 -7.95 -40.07 -1.40
N ALA A 111 -6.66 -39.83 -1.15
CA ALA A 111 -5.61 -40.07 -2.13
C ALA A 111 -4.31 -40.53 -1.45
N ARG A 112 -3.50 -41.28 -2.20
CA ARG A 112 -2.14 -41.64 -1.78
C ARG A 112 -1.22 -41.86 -2.98
N ILE A 113 0.03 -41.56 -2.86
CA ILE A 113 1.06 -42.00 -3.78
C ILE A 113 1.27 -43.50 -3.45
N VAL A 114 1.30 -44.34 -4.47
CA VAL A 114 1.51 -45.80 -4.34
C VAL A 114 2.92 -46.19 -4.76
N ALA A 115 3.45 -45.50 -5.74
CA ALA A 115 4.82 -45.67 -6.23
C ALA A 115 5.41 -44.32 -6.59
N PRO A 116 6.74 -44.11 -6.39
CA PRO A 116 7.76 -45.05 -6.00
C PRO A 116 7.74 -45.45 -4.49
N ALA A 117 7.10 -44.69 -3.63
CA ALA A 117 6.93 -45.00 -2.22
C ALA A 117 5.53 -44.58 -1.74
N GLU A 118 4.98 -45.24 -0.77
CA GLU A 118 3.66 -44.90 -0.25
C GLU A 118 3.68 -43.63 0.58
N HIS A 119 2.83 -42.64 0.21
CA HIS A 119 2.60 -41.44 0.98
C HIS A 119 1.12 -41.04 0.92
N PRO A 120 0.47 -40.76 2.05
CA PRO A 120 -0.88 -40.23 2.06
C PRO A 120 -0.86 -38.80 1.51
N LEU A 121 -1.95 -38.39 0.84
CA LEU A 121 -2.16 -37.04 0.32
C LEU A 121 -3.40 -36.45 0.97
N THR A 122 -3.31 -35.23 1.43
CA THR A 122 -4.48 -34.45 1.84
C THR A 122 -5.16 -33.90 0.59
N ILE A 123 -6.43 -34.21 0.42
CA ILE A 123 -7.20 -33.96 -0.79
C ILE A 123 -8.63 -33.53 -0.47
N ALA A 124 -9.21 -32.68 -1.31
CA ALA A 124 -10.65 -32.41 -1.36
C ALA A 124 -11.14 -32.25 -2.80
N SER A 125 -12.34 -32.75 -3.07
CA SER A 125 -12.98 -32.57 -4.38
C SER A 125 -13.19 -31.09 -4.69
N ALA A 126 -12.95 -30.65 -5.92
CA ALA A 126 -13.41 -29.34 -6.39
C ALA A 126 -14.95 -29.29 -6.40
N GLY A 127 -15.55 -28.10 -6.26
CA GLY A 127 -17.00 -27.95 -6.35
C GLY A 127 -17.52 -28.38 -7.74
N TRP A 128 -18.71 -28.92 -7.81
CA TRP A 128 -19.39 -29.43 -9.03
C TRP A 128 -18.62 -30.49 -9.83
N THR A 129 -17.65 -31.14 -9.20
CA THR A 129 -16.97 -32.28 -9.81
C THR A 129 -17.69 -33.59 -9.56
N PRO A 130 -17.73 -34.56 -10.52
CA PRO A 130 -18.24 -35.89 -10.25
C PRO A 130 -17.33 -36.66 -9.30
N GLY A 131 -17.86 -37.71 -8.68
CA GLY A 131 -17.07 -38.71 -7.98
C GLY A 131 -16.29 -39.60 -8.93
N THR A 132 -15.30 -40.33 -8.39
CA THR A 132 -14.62 -41.40 -9.14
C THR A 132 -15.48 -42.67 -9.21
N LYS A 133 -15.30 -43.51 -10.21
CA LYS A 133 -15.94 -44.82 -10.27
C LYS A 133 -15.15 -45.84 -9.42
N GLY A 134 -15.39 -45.77 -8.10
CA GLY A 134 -14.55 -46.49 -7.12
C GLY A 134 -13.16 -45.88 -6.97
N THR A 135 -12.22 -46.66 -6.47
CA THR A 135 -10.82 -46.21 -6.36
C THR A 135 -10.15 -46.24 -7.74
N VAL A 136 -9.68 -45.11 -8.20
CA VAL A 136 -8.89 -44.98 -9.43
C VAL A 136 -7.42 -45.06 -9.09
N ARG A 137 -6.71 -45.97 -9.74
CA ARG A 137 -5.24 -46.09 -9.66
C ARG A 137 -4.66 -45.85 -11.03
N GLY A 138 -3.81 -44.83 -11.15
CA GLY A 138 -3.25 -44.44 -12.46
C GLY A 138 -1.87 -43.82 -12.36
N PRO A 139 -1.15 -43.80 -13.50
CA PRO A 139 0.10 -43.05 -13.61
C PRO A 139 -0.18 -41.56 -13.54
N VAL A 140 0.70 -40.82 -12.89
CA VAL A 140 0.67 -39.35 -12.92
C VAL A 140 1.34 -38.87 -14.21
N VAL A 141 0.65 -37.98 -14.90
CA VAL A 141 1.18 -37.28 -16.07
C VAL A 141 1.21 -35.78 -15.80
N PHE A 142 2.40 -35.20 -15.88
CA PHE A 142 2.56 -33.76 -15.89
C PHE A 142 2.26 -33.23 -17.31
N PHE A 143 1.18 -32.45 -17.42
CA PHE A 143 0.72 -31.90 -18.69
C PHE A 143 1.17 -30.45 -18.81
N GLU A 144 2.29 -30.25 -19.47
CA GLU A 144 2.86 -28.95 -19.79
C GLU A 144 2.44 -28.50 -21.18
N ALA A 145 1.48 -27.60 -21.28
CA ALA A 145 1.01 -27.03 -22.55
C ALA A 145 0.75 -25.53 -22.39
N LYS A 146 1.45 -24.73 -23.18
CA LYS A 146 1.29 -23.26 -23.24
C LYS A 146 0.36 -22.83 -24.38
N THR A 147 0.19 -23.71 -25.38
CA THR A 147 -0.67 -23.50 -26.56
C THR A 147 -1.46 -24.77 -26.86
N LYS A 148 -2.48 -24.66 -27.71
CA LYS A 148 -3.25 -25.82 -28.19
C LYS A 148 -2.40 -26.83 -29.00
N ASP A 149 -1.37 -26.37 -29.70
CA ASP A 149 -0.48 -27.20 -30.48
C ASP A 149 0.34 -28.17 -29.61
N ASP A 150 0.62 -27.76 -28.37
CA ASP A 150 1.34 -28.62 -27.41
C ASP A 150 0.55 -29.87 -27.02
N PHE A 151 -0.77 -29.88 -27.21
CA PHE A 151 -1.62 -31.04 -26.88
C PHE A 151 -1.23 -32.27 -27.69
N ALA A 152 -0.71 -32.06 -28.90
CA ALA A 152 -0.25 -33.16 -29.75
C ALA A 152 0.81 -34.06 -29.08
N LYS A 153 1.61 -33.53 -28.16
CA LYS A 153 2.65 -34.27 -27.39
C LYS A 153 2.04 -35.36 -26.50
N TYR A 154 0.77 -35.20 -26.12
CA TYR A 154 0.07 -36.05 -25.15
C TYR A 154 -1.01 -36.93 -25.77
N LYS A 155 -1.27 -36.81 -27.07
CA LYS A 155 -2.27 -37.58 -27.76
C LYS A 155 -2.04 -39.10 -27.59
N GLY A 156 -3.07 -39.82 -27.15
CA GLY A 156 -3.02 -41.27 -26.90
C GLY A 156 -2.27 -41.66 -25.60
N LYS A 157 -1.84 -40.72 -24.76
CA LYS A 157 -1.00 -41.00 -23.58
C LYS A 157 -1.74 -40.78 -22.25
N LEU A 158 -2.98 -40.24 -22.27
CA LEU A 158 -3.66 -39.79 -21.04
C LEU A 158 -4.78 -40.72 -20.58
N LYS A 159 -5.07 -41.80 -21.30
CA LYS A 159 -6.14 -42.74 -20.93
C LYS A 159 -5.89 -43.38 -19.58
N GLY A 160 -6.80 -43.12 -18.64
CA GLY A 160 -6.71 -43.57 -17.23
C GLY A 160 -5.65 -42.88 -16.43
N ALA A 161 -5.01 -41.81 -16.91
CA ALA A 161 -4.01 -41.07 -16.21
C ALA A 161 -4.62 -40.14 -15.14
N ILE A 162 -3.85 -39.85 -14.10
CA ILE A 162 -4.08 -38.79 -13.13
C ILE A 162 -3.19 -37.62 -13.58
N VAL A 163 -3.81 -36.48 -13.91
CA VAL A 163 -3.09 -35.34 -14.53
C VAL A 163 -2.84 -34.25 -13.51
N ILE A 164 -1.62 -33.73 -13.49
CA ILE A 164 -1.24 -32.43 -12.90
C ILE A 164 -0.88 -31.49 -14.07
N ALA A 165 -1.47 -30.28 -14.09
CA ALA A 165 -1.47 -29.45 -15.30
C ALA A 165 -0.83 -28.06 -15.11
N SER A 166 -0.11 -27.83 -14.03
CA SER A 166 0.63 -26.59 -13.78
C SER A 166 1.96 -26.90 -13.07
N GLU A 167 2.97 -26.10 -13.39
CA GLU A 167 4.13 -26.04 -12.51
C GLU A 167 3.74 -25.47 -11.15
N PRO A 168 4.22 -26.08 -10.04
CA PRO A 168 3.96 -25.52 -8.74
C PRO A 168 4.63 -24.17 -8.61
N GLN A 169 3.87 -23.17 -8.20
CA GLN A 169 4.41 -21.86 -7.85
C GLN A 169 5.15 -21.94 -6.50
N PRO A 170 6.21 -21.14 -6.26
CA PRO A 170 6.78 -21.03 -4.94
C PRO A 170 5.68 -20.72 -3.92
N LEU A 171 5.67 -21.44 -2.77
CA LEU A 171 4.86 -21.03 -1.64
C LEU A 171 5.45 -19.74 -1.13
N SER A 172 4.83 -18.62 -1.46
CA SER A 172 5.18 -17.36 -0.85
C SER A 172 4.93 -17.49 0.66
N PRO A 173 5.91 -17.18 1.52
CA PRO A 173 5.59 -17.01 2.92
C PRO A 173 4.45 -15.99 3.01
N PRO A 174 3.50 -16.12 3.95
CA PRO A 174 2.53 -15.08 4.20
C PRO A 174 3.31 -13.80 4.42
N ARG A 175 3.07 -12.79 3.62
CA ARG A 175 3.70 -11.49 3.81
C ARG A 175 3.21 -10.97 5.15
N PRO A 176 4.10 -10.68 6.11
CA PRO A 176 3.66 -10.11 7.36
C PRO A 176 2.93 -8.81 7.02
N GLU A 177 1.67 -8.72 7.39
CA GLU A 177 0.89 -7.47 7.41
C GLU A 177 0.84 -6.66 6.11
N ASP A 178 1.08 -7.27 4.96
CA ASP A 178 0.78 -6.66 3.66
C ASP A 178 -0.75 -6.50 3.49
N ALA A 179 -1.32 -5.87 4.49
CA ALA A 179 -2.71 -5.42 4.52
C ALA A 179 -3.06 -4.51 3.35
N ASN A 180 -2.09 -4.21 2.50
CA ASN A 180 -2.19 -3.22 1.43
C ASN A 180 -1.88 -3.80 0.06
N ALA A 181 -2.05 -5.11 -0.12
CA ALA A 181 -2.02 -5.74 -1.44
C ALA A 181 -2.96 -5.03 -2.44
N ASP A 182 -4.01 -4.37 -1.95
CA ASP A 182 -4.91 -3.57 -2.79
C ASP A 182 -4.26 -2.29 -3.35
N TYR A 183 -3.17 -1.80 -2.78
CA TYR A 183 -2.38 -0.70 -3.34
C TYR A 183 -1.30 -1.17 -4.33
N VAL A 184 -0.98 -2.47 -4.33
CA VAL A 184 0.02 -3.10 -5.20
C VAL A 184 -0.67 -4.11 -6.10
N ARG A 185 -1.50 -3.64 -7.02
CA ARG A 185 -2.13 -4.50 -8.03
C ARG A 185 -1.37 -4.45 -9.34
N PRO A 186 -1.33 -5.57 -10.10
CA PRO A 186 -0.84 -5.53 -11.47
C PRO A 186 -1.57 -4.45 -12.26
N MET A 187 -0.84 -3.62 -12.98
CA MET A 187 -1.43 -2.58 -13.81
C MET A 187 -2.34 -3.22 -14.85
N GLN A 188 -3.59 -2.79 -14.88
CA GLN A 188 -4.53 -3.23 -15.90
C GLN A 188 -4.37 -2.37 -17.16
N ALA A 189 -4.65 -2.96 -18.32
CA ALA A 189 -4.71 -2.19 -19.55
C ALA A 189 -5.68 -1.01 -19.37
N PRO A 190 -5.28 0.22 -19.75
CA PRO A 190 -6.19 1.35 -19.69
C PRO A 190 -7.46 1.04 -20.48
N PRO A 191 -8.63 1.51 -20.03
CA PRO A 191 -9.84 1.35 -20.80
C PRO A 191 -9.65 1.97 -22.19
N PRO A 192 -10.17 1.36 -23.24
CA PRO A 192 -10.06 1.92 -24.57
C PRO A 192 -10.70 3.31 -24.62
N PRO A 193 -10.25 4.21 -25.50
CA PRO A 193 -10.91 5.50 -25.71
C PRO A 193 -12.41 5.30 -25.96
N LEU A 194 -13.22 6.23 -25.45
CA LEU A 194 -14.68 6.18 -25.63
C LEU A 194 -15.04 5.87 -27.09
N GLY A 195 -15.77 4.76 -27.32
CA GLY A 195 -16.21 4.33 -28.66
C GLY A 195 -15.31 3.29 -29.34
N GLN A 196 -14.20 2.87 -28.73
CA GLN A 196 -13.41 1.73 -29.21
C GLN A 196 -13.68 0.48 -28.35
N PRO A 197 -13.78 -0.71 -28.96
CA PRO A 197 -13.90 -1.95 -28.18
C PRO A 197 -12.64 -2.17 -27.36
N PRO A 198 -12.75 -2.72 -26.12
CA PRO A 198 -11.60 -3.08 -25.31
C PRO A 198 -10.71 -4.09 -26.05
N ALA A 199 -9.40 -3.96 -25.88
CA ALA A 199 -8.46 -4.97 -26.34
C ALA A 199 -8.86 -6.35 -25.77
N PRO A 200 -8.67 -7.46 -26.49
CA PRO A 200 -8.98 -8.78 -25.97
C PRO A 200 -8.26 -9.00 -24.64
N SER A 201 -9.01 -9.33 -23.60
CA SER A 201 -8.43 -9.60 -22.29
C SER A 201 -7.37 -10.70 -22.42
N PRO A 202 -6.16 -10.53 -21.90
CA PRO A 202 -5.16 -11.61 -21.83
C PRO A 202 -5.70 -12.84 -21.09
N PHE A 203 -6.68 -12.67 -20.20
CA PHE A 203 -7.42 -13.77 -19.57
C PHE A 203 -8.33 -14.53 -20.53
N ALA A 204 -8.86 -13.92 -21.59
CA ALA A 204 -9.71 -14.60 -22.56
C ALA A 204 -8.97 -15.74 -23.25
N ALA A 205 -7.71 -15.55 -23.64
CA ALA A 205 -6.87 -16.58 -24.22
C ALA A 205 -6.58 -17.72 -23.24
N LEU A 206 -6.36 -17.40 -21.96
CA LEU A 206 -6.14 -18.40 -20.90
C LEU A 206 -7.41 -19.21 -20.62
N ILE A 207 -8.57 -18.57 -20.59
CA ILE A 207 -9.88 -19.23 -20.42
C ILE A 207 -10.14 -20.16 -21.60
N GLU A 208 -9.88 -19.71 -22.83
CA GLU A 208 -10.05 -20.53 -24.04
C GLU A 208 -9.09 -21.71 -24.06
N LEU A 209 -7.83 -21.51 -23.69
CA LEU A 209 -6.85 -22.59 -23.57
C LEU A 209 -7.29 -23.58 -22.47
N GLY A 210 -7.79 -23.09 -21.34
CA GLY A 210 -8.34 -23.90 -20.26
C GLY A 210 -9.52 -24.79 -20.71
N ARG A 211 -10.45 -24.20 -21.48
CA ARG A 211 -11.58 -24.93 -22.08
C ARG A 211 -11.10 -26.02 -23.02
N ALA A 212 -10.27 -25.64 -23.98
CA ALA A 212 -9.70 -26.60 -24.96
C ALA A 212 -8.91 -27.72 -24.29
N ARG A 213 -8.21 -27.42 -23.19
CA ARG A 213 -7.50 -28.40 -22.38
C ARG A 213 -8.46 -29.40 -21.73
N ASN A 214 -9.55 -28.94 -21.15
CA ASN A 214 -10.54 -29.80 -20.52
C ASN A 214 -11.23 -30.71 -21.54
N GLU A 215 -11.59 -30.18 -22.72
CA GLU A 215 -12.12 -30.98 -23.86
C GLU A 215 -11.11 -32.04 -24.33
N PHE A 216 -9.84 -31.67 -24.39
CA PHE A 216 -8.77 -32.61 -24.75
C PHE A 216 -8.63 -33.71 -23.69
N PHE A 217 -8.61 -33.38 -22.39
CA PHE A 217 -8.53 -34.37 -21.33
C PHE A 217 -9.72 -35.33 -21.35
N GLN A 218 -10.92 -34.84 -21.63
CA GLN A 218 -12.11 -35.67 -21.76
C GLN A 218 -11.96 -36.62 -22.95
N SER A 219 -11.55 -36.13 -24.10
CA SER A 219 -11.36 -36.97 -25.33
C SER A 219 -10.27 -38.02 -25.19
N GLU A 220 -9.24 -37.74 -24.38
CA GLU A 220 -8.14 -38.67 -24.10
C GLU A 220 -8.46 -39.67 -22.96
N GLY A 221 -9.55 -39.47 -22.23
CA GLY A 221 -9.98 -40.36 -21.17
C GLY A 221 -9.14 -40.21 -19.88
N VAL A 222 -8.81 -38.96 -19.51
CA VAL A 222 -8.19 -38.62 -18.21
C VAL A 222 -9.08 -39.11 -17.07
N ALA A 223 -8.51 -39.77 -16.08
CA ALA A 223 -9.30 -40.35 -15.00
C ALA A 223 -9.55 -39.32 -13.85
N VAL A 224 -8.56 -38.52 -13.49
CA VAL A 224 -8.63 -37.51 -12.44
C VAL A 224 -7.69 -36.35 -12.76
N ILE A 225 -8.12 -35.13 -12.43
CA ILE A 225 -7.26 -33.93 -12.44
C ILE A 225 -6.94 -33.55 -11.01
N LEU A 226 -5.66 -33.43 -10.67
CA LEU A 226 -5.20 -32.91 -9.38
C LEU A 226 -4.71 -31.47 -9.54
N ARG A 227 -5.24 -30.59 -8.71
CA ARG A 227 -4.90 -29.17 -8.66
C ARG A 227 -4.01 -28.83 -7.47
N ASP A 228 -3.07 -27.92 -7.67
CA ASP A 228 -2.28 -27.32 -6.58
C ASP A 228 -3.17 -26.36 -5.78
N SER A 229 -3.26 -26.56 -4.47
CA SER A 229 -3.91 -25.58 -3.59
C SER A 229 -3.12 -24.29 -3.47
N ASN A 230 -1.84 -24.32 -3.77
CA ASN A 230 -0.93 -23.17 -3.68
C ASN A 230 -1.01 -22.40 -2.36
N LYS A 231 -1.33 -23.10 -1.28
CA LYS A 231 -1.39 -22.59 0.10
C LYS A 231 -0.36 -23.32 0.96
N PRO A 232 0.32 -22.63 1.90
CA PRO A 232 1.22 -23.25 2.87
C PRO A 232 0.45 -23.96 3.99
N HIS A 233 1.16 -24.67 4.83
CA HIS A 233 0.64 -25.29 6.07
C HIS A 233 -0.47 -26.33 5.86
N ALA A 234 -0.35 -27.12 4.83
CA ALA A 234 -1.33 -28.15 4.44
C ALA A 234 -2.75 -27.61 4.23
N LEU A 235 -2.90 -26.31 3.94
CA LEU A 235 -4.19 -25.75 3.59
C LEU A 235 -4.59 -26.15 2.17
N LEU A 236 -5.88 -26.46 2.02
CA LEU A 236 -6.51 -26.69 0.73
C LEU A 236 -7.07 -25.36 0.19
N ASN A 237 -7.11 -25.26 -1.11
CA ASN A 237 -7.82 -24.18 -1.79
C ASN A 237 -9.08 -24.76 -2.44
N MET A 238 -10.19 -24.02 -2.42
CA MET A 238 -11.44 -24.49 -2.97
C MET A 238 -11.97 -23.56 -4.06
N THR A 239 -12.31 -24.14 -5.19
CA THR A 239 -13.07 -23.50 -6.26
C THR A 239 -13.89 -24.56 -7.00
N GLY A 240 -14.91 -24.14 -7.75
CA GLY A 240 -15.75 -25.02 -8.55
C GLY A 240 -15.23 -25.29 -9.96
N VAL A 241 -15.83 -26.28 -10.61
CA VAL A 241 -15.64 -26.57 -12.04
C VAL A 241 -16.92 -26.30 -12.86
N GLY A 242 -18.06 -26.08 -12.19
CA GLY A 242 -19.36 -25.82 -12.83
C GLY A 242 -19.54 -24.42 -13.37
N GLY A 243 -18.72 -23.46 -12.86
CA GLY A 243 -18.79 -22.04 -13.21
C GLY A 243 -20.20 -21.45 -12.99
N GLU A 244 -20.47 -20.28 -13.56
CA GLU A 244 -21.72 -19.53 -13.41
C GLU A 244 -22.99 -20.30 -13.81
N LYS A 245 -22.87 -21.43 -14.55
CA LYS A 245 -24.00 -22.26 -14.95
C LYS A 245 -24.30 -23.40 -14.00
N PHE A 246 -23.40 -23.67 -13.05
CA PHE A 246 -23.49 -24.78 -12.12
C PHE A 246 -23.63 -26.14 -12.86
N ASP A 247 -22.88 -26.27 -13.97
CA ASP A 247 -22.89 -27.47 -14.78
C ASP A 247 -22.12 -28.60 -14.07
N LYS A 248 -22.52 -29.84 -14.34
CA LYS A 248 -21.75 -30.99 -13.86
C LYS A 248 -20.43 -31.07 -14.58
N GLY A 249 -19.31 -31.11 -13.80
CA GLY A 249 -18.01 -31.37 -14.35
C GLY A 249 -17.95 -32.76 -14.99
N GLU A 250 -17.17 -32.89 -16.05
CA GLU A 250 -17.05 -34.13 -16.80
C GLU A 250 -16.00 -35.09 -16.24
N ILE A 251 -14.93 -34.55 -15.67
CA ILE A 251 -13.79 -35.29 -15.13
C ILE A 251 -13.67 -35.06 -13.63
N PRO A 252 -13.49 -36.11 -12.80
CA PRO A 252 -13.17 -35.96 -11.40
C PRO A 252 -11.99 -35.03 -11.18
N ASN A 253 -12.17 -34.00 -10.34
CA ASN A 253 -11.22 -32.92 -10.15
C ASN A 253 -11.07 -32.63 -8.65
N ALA A 254 -9.85 -32.51 -8.17
CA ALA A 254 -9.59 -32.32 -6.75
C ALA A 254 -8.39 -31.42 -6.51
N PHE A 255 -8.45 -30.68 -5.40
CA PHE A 255 -7.31 -29.97 -4.84
C PHE A 255 -6.54 -30.88 -3.88
N ILE A 256 -5.22 -30.86 -3.99
CA ILE A 256 -4.32 -31.41 -3.01
C ILE A 256 -3.47 -30.29 -2.43
N THR A 257 -2.96 -30.50 -1.23
CA THR A 257 -2.10 -29.50 -0.58
C THR A 257 -0.89 -29.15 -1.45
N GLY A 258 -0.42 -27.91 -1.32
CA GLY A 258 0.76 -27.44 -2.06
C GLY A 258 1.98 -28.31 -1.83
N GLU A 259 2.18 -28.82 -0.60
CA GLU A 259 3.26 -29.72 -0.25
C GLU A 259 3.13 -31.06 -0.99
N GLY A 260 1.93 -31.65 -1.02
CA GLY A 260 1.64 -32.90 -1.73
C GLY A 260 1.81 -32.76 -3.25
N TYR A 261 1.31 -31.65 -3.82
CA TYR A 261 1.44 -31.36 -5.26
C TYR A 261 2.92 -31.22 -5.67
N ARG A 262 3.71 -30.47 -4.90
CA ARG A 262 5.15 -30.31 -5.14
C ARG A 262 5.92 -31.61 -5.00
N MET A 263 5.52 -32.47 -4.05
CA MET A 263 6.10 -33.80 -3.90
C MET A 263 5.85 -34.66 -5.15
N ILE A 264 4.62 -34.74 -5.62
CA ILE A 264 4.27 -35.47 -6.85
C ILE A 264 5.08 -34.92 -8.04
N TRP A 265 5.09 -33.60 -8.21
CA TRP A 265 5.82 -32.97 -9.31
C TRP A 265 7.32 -33.26 -9.29
N ARG A 266 7.97 -33.23 -8.13
CA ARG A 266 9.38 -33.63 -8.01
C ARG A 266 9.59 -35.11 -8.36
N LEU A 267 8.72 -35.99 -7.86
CA LEU A 267 8.82 -37.43 -8.14
C LEU A 267 8.70 -37.72 -9.64
N THR A 268 7.82 -37.05 -10.37
CA THR A 268 7.66 -37.23 -11.84
C THR A 268 8.93 -36.91 -12.63
N LYS A 269 9.83 -36.07 -12.09
CA LYS A 269 11.13 -35.76 -12.71
C LYS A 269 12.16 -36.89 -12.55
N HIS A 270 11.95 -37.78 -11.59
CA HIS A 270 12.87 -38.88 -11.31
C HIS A 270 12.37 -40.26 -11.79
N GLY A 271 11.14 -40.35 -12.25
CA GLY A 271 10.58 -41.60 -12.75
C GLY A 271 9.05 -41.66 -12.71
N PRO A 272 8.47 -42.80 -13.03
CA PRO A 272 7.01 -42.97 -13.03
C PRO A 272 6.43 -42.85 -11.61
N VAL A 273 5.35 -42.11 -11.47
CA VAL A 273 4.59 -41.96 -10.23
C VAL A 273 3.21 -42.57 -10.43
N THR A 274 2.77 -43.36 -9.46
CA THR A 274 1.42 -43.90 -9.43
C THR A 274 0.67 -43.39 -8.22
N VAL A 275 -0.55 -42.91 -8.42
CA VAL A 275 -1.43 -42.38 -7.37
C VAL A 275 -2.75 -43.12 -7.38
N GLU A 276 -3.33 -43.34 -6.21
CA GLU A 276 -4.70 -43.78 -6.01
C GLU A 276 -5.55 -42.60 -5.52
N VAL A 277 -6.75 -42.48 -6.09
CA VAL A 277 -7.74 -41.46 -5.73
C VAL A 277 -9.13 -42.09 -5.62
N SER A 278 -9.86 -41.72 -4.59
CA SER A 278 -11.27 -42.08 -4.45
C SER A 278 -12.07 -40.89 -3.99
N MET A 279 -13.15 -40.56 -4.68
CA MET A 279 -14.04 -39.44 -4.38
C MET A 279 -15.50 -39.86 -4.55
N THR A 280 -16.36 -39.43 -3.59
CA THR A 280 -17.80 -39.73 -3.66
C THR A 280 -18.60 -38.42 -3.58
N ASN A 281 -18.97 -37.85 -4.71
CA ASN A 281 -19.77 -36.63 -4.76
C ASN A 281 -21.14 -36.93 -5.36
N SER A 282 -22.14 -36.09 -5.07
CA SER A 282 -23.49 -36.24 -5.63
C SER A 282 -24.04 -34.92 -6.14
N PHE A 283 -24.99 -35.02 -7.07
CA PHE A 283 -25.68 -33.88 -7.66
C PHE A 283 -27.19 -34.02 -7.46
N SER A 284 -27.89 -32.91 -7.39
CA SER A 284 -29.35 -32.95 -7.48
C SER A 284 -29.80 -33.44 -8.85
N ASP A 285 -30.90 -34.16 -8.86
CA ASP A 285 -31.52 -34.64 -10.12
C ASP A 285 -32.28 -33.53 -10.83
N LYS A 286 -32.66 -32.49 -10.11
CA LYS A 286 -33.47 -31.35 -10.59
C LYS A 286 -32.77 -30.04 -10.30
N ALA A 287 -33.15 -29.02 -11.06
CA ALA A 287 -32.81 -27.63 -10.78
C ALA A 287 -33.24 -27.22 -9.36
N VAL A 288 -32.46 -26.33 -8.75
CA VAL A 288 -32.65 -25.88 -7.37
C VAL A 288 -32.77 -24.37 -7.32
N ASP A 289 -33.74 -23.88 -6.57
CA ASP A 289 -33.90 -22.45 -6.32
C ASP A 289 -32.93 -21.98 -5.23
N VAL A 290 -32.26 -20.88 -5.51
CA VAL A 290 -31.35 -20.14 -4.63
C VAL A 290 -31.92 -18.74 -4.43
N TYR A 291 -31.56 -18.06 -3.35
CA TYR A 291 -32.21 -16.79 -3.01
C TYR A 291 -31.18 -15.75 -2.57
N ASN A 292 -31.39 -14.50 -2.96
CA ASN A 292 -30.83 -13.36 -2.26
C ASN A 292 -31.77 -12.93 -1.14
N THR A 293 -31.26 -12.52 0.02
CA THR A 293 -32.08 -12.00 1.11
C THR A 293 -32.08 -10.47 1.06
N VAL A 294 -33.24 -9.86 1.02
CA VAL A 294 -33.44 -8.41 0.89
C VAL A 294 -34.26 -7.85 2.04
N GLY A 295 -33.85 -6.68 2.56
CA GLY A 295 -34.63 -5.93 3.53
C GLY A 295 -34.37 -4.43 3.44
N GLU A 296 -35.25 -3.57 3.93
CA GLU A 296 -35.14 -2.12 3.74
C GLU A 296 -35.45 -1.31 5.01
N ILE A 297 -34.76 -0.15 5.11
CA ILE A 297 -35.21 0.99 5.91
C ILE A 297 -35.67 2.05 4.91
N ARG A 298 -37.01 2.33 4.90
CA ARG A 298 -37.59 3.20 3.90
C ARG A 298 -37.17 4.65 4.07
N GLY A 299 -36.84 5.30 2.98
CA GLY A 299 -36.50 6.72 2.92
C GLY A 299 -37.66 7.63 3.24
N SER A 300 -37.41 8.74 3.93
CA SER A 300 -38.38 9.71 4.40
C SER A 300 -38.74 10.79 3.37
N GLU A 301 -37.80 11.14 2.47
CA GLU A 301 -37.97 12.21 1.48
C GLU A 301 -37.92 11.67 0.03
N LYS A 302 -37.01 10.73 -0.24
CA LYS A 302 -36.78 10.14 -1.56
C LYS A 302 -36.83 8.61 -1.47
N PRO A 303 -38.02 8.03 -1.17
CA PRO A 303 -38.16 6.60 -0.89
C PRO A 303 -37.85 5.69 -2.09
N ASP A 304 -37.90 6.23 -3.29
CA ASP A 304 -37.61 5.47 -4.52
C ASP A 304 -36.12 5.48 -4.92
N GLU A 305 -35.30 6.39 -4.35
CA GLU A 305 -33.87 6.39 -4.49
C GLU A 305 -33.25 5.48 -3.41
N VAL A 306 -32.27 4.64 -3.79
CA VAL A 306 -31.77 3.55 -2.96
C VAL A 306 -30.26 3.63 -2.77
N VAL A 307 -29.80 3.40 -1.54
CA VAL A 307 -28.40 3.09 -1.18
C VAL A 307 -28.37 1.63 -0.74
N ILE A 308 -27.47 0.81 -1.30
CA ILE A 308 -27.39 -0.62 -1.00
C ILE A 308 -26.16 -0.91 -0.14
N LEU A 309 -26.34 -1.69 0.92
CA LEU A 309 -25.30 -2.41 1.63
C LEU A 309 -25.39 -3.89 1.28
N GLY A 310 -24.28 -4.49 0.89
CA GLY A 310 -24.23 -5.88 0.45
C GLY A 310 -23.08 -6.68 1.00
N ALA A 311 -23.28 -7.99 1.05
CA ALA A 311 -22.28 -9.02 1.26
C ALA A 311 -22.81 -10.33 0.67
N HIS A 312 -21.94 -11.28 0.35
CA HIS A 312 -22.45 -12.60 0.01
C HIS A 312 -22.70 -13.47 1.25
N LEU A 313 -23.65 -14.36 1.14
CA LEU A 313 -24.11 -15.24 2.20
C LEU A 313 -23.65 -16.67 2.03
N ASP A 314 -23.44 -17.10 0.79
CA ASP A 314 -22.85 -18.39 0.48
C ASP A 314 -21.38 -18.47 0.89
N SER A 315 -20.85 -19.66 0.90
CA SER A 315 -19.45 -19.95 1.23
C SER A 315 -19.03 -21.29 0.66
N TRP A 316 -17.74 -21.52 0.49
CA TRP A 316 -17.20 -22.86 0.29
C TRP A 316 -17.44 -23.74 1.53
N ASP A 317 -17.36 -25.04 1.34
CA ASP A 317 -17.82 -26.06 2.31
C ASP A 317 -16.71 -26.84 3.01
N LEU A 318 -15.44 -26.41 2.90
CA LEU A 318 -14.35 -27.03 3.67
C LEU A 318 -14.21 -26.43 5.07
N GLY A 319 -14.45 -25.13 5.20
CA GLY A 319 -14.59 -24.43 6.48
C GLY A 319 -16.06 -24.19 6.79
N THR A 320 -16.33 -23.27 7.71
CA THR A 320 -17.70 -22.85 8.06
C THR A 320 -18.09 -21.53 7.37
N GLY A 321 -17.25 -20.96 6.51
CA GLY A 321 -17.53 -19.71 5.81
C GLY A 321 -17.63 -18.51 6.76
N SER A 322 -16.78 -18.48 7.79
CA SER A 322 -16.87 -17.43 8.82
C SER A 322 -16.27 -16.12 8.34
N THR A 323 -15.07 -16.18 7.73
CA THR A 323 -14.37 -15.00 7.24
C THR A 323 -14.72 -14.71 5.77
N ASP A 324 -15.13 -15.73 5.01
CA ASP A 324 -15.50 -15.68 3.61
C ASP A 324 -16.91 -16.28 3.38
N ASN A 325 -17.99 -15.50 3.42
CA ASN A 325 -18.11 -14.12 3.85
C ASN A 325 -19.17 -13.96 4.96
N GLY A 326 -19.06 -14.80 5.97
CA GLY A 326 -19.91 -14.69 7.17
C GLY A 326 -19.71 -13.35 7.89
N THR A 327 -18.46 -12.84 7.94
CA THR A 327 -18.17 -11.52 8.52
C THR A 327 -18.88 -10.40 7.79
N GLY A 328 -18.86 -10.36 6.47
CA GLY A 328 -19.59 -9.36 5.70
C GLY A 328 -21.09 -9.43 5.90
N SER A 329 -21.64 -10.66 5.85
CA SER A 329 -23.07 -10.89 6.09
C SER A 329 -23.50 -10.44 7.49
N ALA A 330 -22.72 -10.75 8.52
CA ALA A 330 -22.98 -10.32 9.89
C ALA A 330 -22.82 -8.81 10.08
N ALA A 331 -21.82 -8.18 9.42
CA ALA A 331 -21.65 -6.73 9.46
C ALA A 331 -22.82 -5.98 8.79
N VAL A 332 -23.36 -6.50 7.68
CA VAL A 332 -24.54 -5.94 7.00
C VAL A 332 -25.78 -6.08 7.89
N LEU A 333 -25.98 -7.23 8.55
CA LEU A 333 -27.09 -7.43 9.50
C LEU A 333 -26.97 -6.47 10.71
N GLU A 334 -25.77 -6.29 11.22
CA GLU A 334 -25.52 -5.39 12.36
C GLU A 334 -25.74 -3.92 11.98
N ALA A 335 -25.27 -3.52 10.78
CA ALA A 335 -25.55 -2.19 10.24
C ALA A 335 -27.08 -1.95 10.12
N ALA A 336 -27.83 -2.96 9.65
CA ALA A 336 -29.28 -2.90 9.57
C ALA A 336 -29.92 -2.75 10.97
N ARG A 337 -29.43 -3.53 11.96
CA ARG A 337 -29.90 -3.45 13.35
C ARG A 337 -29.64 -2.05 13.94
N ALA A 338 -28.41 -1.59 13.84
CA ALA A 338 -27.99 -0.32 14.44
C ALA A 338 -28.77 0.86 13.83
N LEU A 339 -28.94 0.91 12.52
CA LEU A 339 -29.73 1.93 11.84
C LEU A 339 -31.21 1.88 12.23
N ALA A 340 -31.80 0.70 12.29
CA ALA A 340 -33.20 0.54 12.72
C ALA A 340 -33.42 0.96 14.19
N LYS A 341 -32.46 0.62 15.08
CA LYS A 341 -32.53 0.95 16.53
C LYS A 341 -32.22 2.42 16.84
N SER A 342 -31.37 3.06 16.05
CA SER A 342 -31.06 4.47 16.22
C SER A 342 -32.29 5.38 16.07
N GLY A 343 -33.33 4.93 15.36
CA GLY A 343 -34.51 5.74 15.07
C GLY A 343 -34.27 6.87 14.07
N LEU A 344 -33.05 6.97 13.52
CA LEU A 344 -32.70 7.94 12.49
C LEU A 344 -33.51 7.73 11.22
N LYS A 345 -33.81 8.80 10.51
CA LYS A 345 -34.64 8.77 9.29
C LYS A 345 -33.73 9.08 8.08
N PRO A 346 -33.32 8.08 7.29
CA PRO A 346 -32.62 8.37 6.05
C PRO A 346 -33.52 9.07 5.06
N LYS A 347 -32.98 9.97 4.24
CA LYS A 347 -33.77 10.62 3.16
C LYS A 347 -34.06 9.62 2.04
N ARG A 348 -33.08 8.81 1.65
CA ARG A 348 -33.23 7.71 0.68
C ARG A 348 -33.44 6.39 1.39
N THR A 349 -34.04 5.44 0.70
CA THR A 349 -34.17 4.07 1.20
C THR A 349 -32.77 3.44 1.30
N ILE A 350 -32.47 2.83 2.46
CA ILE A 350 -31.30 1.98 2.64
C ILE A 350 -31.75 0.53 2.49
N ARG A 351 -31.18 -0.17 1.53
CA ARG A 351 -31.50 -1.57 1.23
C ARG A 351 -30.31 -2.45 1.62
N PHE A 352 -30.59 -3.52 2.32
CA PHE A 352 -29.62 -4.53 2.75
C PHE A 352 -29.83 -5.77 1.90
N VAL A 353 -28.77 -6.23 1.24
CA VAL A 353 -28.83 -7.40 0.34
C VAL A 353 -27.74 -8.38 0.71
N LEU A 354 -28.13 -9.60 1.06
CA LEU A 354 -27.22 -10.72 1.22
C LEU A 354 -27.34 -11.59 -0.03
N PHE A 355 -26.29 -11.54 -0.85
CA PHE A 355 -26.22 -12.25 -2.12
C PHE A 355 -25.91 -13.73 -1.90
N SER A 356 -26.24 -14.58 -2.86
CA SER A 356 -25.88 -15.99 -2.87
C SER A 356 -25.34 -16.38 -4.23
N GLY A 357 -24.35 -17.29 -4.28
CA GLY A 357 -23.70 -17.68 -5.54
C GLY A 357 -22.62 -16.69 -5.99
N GLU A 358 -22.01 -15.99 -5.05
CA GLU A 358 -20.85 -15.16 -5.28
C GLU A 358 -19.66 -16.04 -5.69
N GLU A 359 -19.41 -17.10 -4.93
CA GLU A 359 -18.29 -18.05 -5.00
C GLU A 359 -18.15 -18.74 -6.38
N GLU A 360 -19.22 -18.85 -7.13
CA GLU A 360 -19.24 -19.42 -8.48
C GLU A 360 -19.25 -18.35 -9.57
N GLY A 361 -19.02 -17.08 -9.22
CA GLY A 361 -18.82 -15.98 -10.18
C GLY A 361 -19.90 -14.90 -10.12
N LEU A 362 -20.22 -14.40 -8.93
CA LEU A 362 -21.10 -13.25 -8.68
C LEU A 362 -22.53 -13.49 -9.20
N VAL A 363 -22.99 -14.73 -9.18
CA VAL A 363 -24.25 -15.09 -9.90
C VAL A 363 -25.44 -14.40 -9.26
N GLY A 364 -25.53 -14.35 -7.93
CA GLY A 364 -26.64 -13.73 -7.22
C GLY A 364 -26.75 -12.23 -7.45
N SER A 365 -25.64 -11.51 -7.41
CA SER A 365 -25.65 -10.07 -7.70
C SER A 365 -25.92 -9.77 -9.18
N LYS A 366 -25.43 -10.60 -10.11
CA LYS A 366 -25.80 -10.52 -11.53
C LYS A 366 -27.29 -10.73 -11.75
N ARG A 367 -27.89 -11.72 -11.07
CA ARG A 367 -29.34 -11.98 -11.14
C ARG A 367 -30.16 -10.85 -10.52
N TYR A 368 -29.66 -10.29 -9.41
CA TYR A 368 -30.25 -9.11 -8.80
C TYR A 368 -30.25 -7.92 -9.77
N VAL A 369 -29.13 -7.59 -10.38
CA VAL A 369 -28.99 -6.51 -11.37
C VAL A 369 -29.91 -6.75 -12.57
N GLU A 370 -30.02 -8.00 -13.04
CA GLU A 370 -30.92 -8.37 -14.15
C GLU A 370 -32.40 -8.16 -13.80
N ALA A 371 -32.82 -8.61 -12.60
CA ALA A 371 -34.18 -8.46 -12.11
C ALA A 371 -34.60 -6.98 -11.91
N HIS A 372 -33.63 -6.16 -11.46
CA HIS A 372 -33.83 -4.73 -11.16
C HIS A 372 -33.39 -3.78 -12.29
N ARG A 373 -33.25 -4.29 -13.51
CA ARG A 373 -32.71 -3.50 -14.64
C ARG A 373 -33.40 -2.18 -14.88
N ASN A 374 -34.70 -2.11 -14.63
CA ASN A 374 -35.52 -0.92 -14.86
C ASN A 374 -35.42 0.12 -13.73
N ASP A 375 -34.79 -0.22 -12.63
CA ASP A 375 -34.63 0.63 -11.45
C ASP A 375 -33.17 0.94 -11.11
N LEU A 376 -32.22 0.54 -11.95
CA LEU A 376 -30.81 0.78 -11.73
C LEU A 376 -30.44 2.27 -11.67
N ASP A 377 -31.19 3.10 -12.38
CA ASP A 377 -31.06 4.56 -12.38
C ASP A 377 -31.43 5.19 -11.03
N LYS A 378 -32.21 4.49 -10.20
CA LYS A 378 -32.61 4.90 -8.85
C LYS A 378 -31.61 4.47 -7.76
N ILE A 379 -30.67 3.59 -8.07
CA ILE A 379 -29.64 3.16 -7.11
C ILE A 379 -28.52 4.20 -7.08
N SER A 380 -28.36 4.87 -5.94
CA SER A 380 -27.34 5.89 -5.74
C SER A 380 -25.94 5.29 -5.67
N ALA A 381 -25.78 4.26 -4.85
CA ALA A 381 -24.53 3.51 -4.73
C ALA A 381 -24.74 2.16 -4.04
N VAL A 382 -23.78 1.28 -4.20
CA VAL A 382 -23.68 -0.02 -3.51
C VAL A 382 -22.34 -0.07 -2.80
N LEU A 383 -22.34 -0.51 -1.53
CA LEU A 383 -21.10 -0.82 -0.78
C LEU A 383 -21.15 -2.28 -0.34
N VAL A 384 -20.10 -3.03 -0.69
CA VAL A 384 -19.96 -4.44 -0.35
C VAL A 384 -18.81 -4.63 0.65
N HIS A 385 -19.05 -5.50 1.65
CA HIS A 385 -18.06 -5.93 2.62
C HIS A 385 -17.69 -7.39 2.35
N ASP A 386 -16.46 -7.62 1.88
CA ASP A 386 -16.03 -8.94 1.40
C ASP A 386 -14.50 -9.08 1.28
N THR A 387 -13.77 -8.86 2.37
CA THR A 387 -12.32 -9.09 2.41
C THR A 387 -11.86 -9.65 3.76
N GLY A 388 -12.70 -10.47 4.38
CA GLY A 388 -12.35 -11.21 5.58
C GLY A 388 -12.70 -10.53 6.90
N THR A 389 -11.91 -10.80 7.92
CA THR A 389 -12.21 -10.44 9.31
C THR A 389 -11.55 -9.16 9.80
N GLY A 390 -10.57 -8.60 9.07
CA GLY A 390 -9.83 -7.44 9.54
C GLY A 390 -10.60 -6.13 9.41
N ARG A 391 -10.16 -5.11 10.14
CA ARG A 391 -10.80 -3.80 10.13
C ARG A 391 -10.86 -3.19 8.74
N VAL A 392 -11.89 -2.44 8.45
CA VAL A 392 -11.98 -1.62 7.25
C VAL A 392 -10.97 -0.47 7.35
N LEU A 393 -10.09 -0.39 6.38
CA LEU A 393 -9.06 0.64 6.27
C LEU A 393 -9.55 1.84 5.46
N THR A 394 -10.26 1.57 4.36
CA THR A 394 -10.84 2.58 3.46
C THR A 394 -11.87 1.94 2.53
N LEU A 395 -12.44 2.73 1.63
CA LEU A 395 -13.34 2.25 0.58
C LEU A 395 -12.66 2.30 -0.78
N GLY A 396 -12.84 1.25 -1.58
CA GLY A 396 -12.43 1.18 -2.98
C GLY A 396 -13.54 1.69 -3.89
N LEU A 397 -13.29 2.76 -4.64
CA LEU A 397 -14.27 3.46 -5.45
C LEU A 397 -14.31 3.00 -6.92
N HIS A 398 -13.55 1.96 -7.26
CA HIS A 398 -13.56 1.31 -8.58
C HIS A 398 -13.35 2.30 -9.75
N ASP A 399 -12.35 3.21 -9.63
CA ASP A 399 -12.06 4.30 -10.57
C ASP A 399 -13.19 5.33 -10.76
N ASN A 400 -14.12 5.43 -9.83
CA ASN A 400 -15.12 6.49 -9.86
C ASN A 400 -14.57 7.79 -9.27
N TYR A 401 -13.72 8.48 -10.03
CA TYR A 401 -13.07 9.72 -9.61
C TYR A 401 -14.05 10.84 -9.26
N GLN A 402 -15.22 10.85 -9.90
CA GLN A 402 -16.23 11.89 -9.67
C GLN A 402 -16.89 11.74 -8.29
N ALA A 403 -16.97 10.51 -7.78
CA ALA A 403 -17.51 10.24 -6.45
C ALA A 403 -16.53 10.51 -5.31
N ARG A 404 -15.23 10.59 -5.59
CA ARG A 404 -14.18 10.57 -4.57
C ARG A 404 -14.31 11.69 -3.54
N GLU A 405 -14.46 12.94 -3.96
CA GLU A 405 -14.56 14.08 -3.04
C GLU A 405 -15.85 14.01 -2.19
N ILE A 406 -16.94 13.50 -2.78
CA ILE A 406 -18.22 13.34 -2.08
C ILE A 406 -18.09 12.22 -1.03
N VAL A 407 -17.47 11.08 -1.38
CA VAL A 407 -17.26 9.98 -0.45
C VAL A 407 -16.33 10.38 0.68
N ASP A 408 -15.30 11.19 0.39
CA ASP A 408 -14.42 11.75 1.41
C ASP A 408 -15.19 12.61 2.43
N GLN A 409 -16.10 13.46 1.94
CA GLN A 409 -17.01 14.25 2.79
C GLN A 409 -17.97 13.37 3.60
N VAL A 410 -18.48 12.28 3.01
CA VAL A 410 -19.33 11.29 3.70
C VAL A 410 -18.60 10.59 4.83
N LEU A 411 -17.31 10.30 4.67
CA LEU A 411 -16.48 9.64 5.67
C LEU A 411 -15.85 10.61 6.70
N ALA A 412 -15.77 11.90 6.37
CA ALA A 412 -15.09 12.90 7.20
C ALA A 412 -15.55 12.95 8.67
N PRO A 413 -16.84 12.74 9.01
CA PRO A 413 -17.27 12.72 10.41
C PRO A 413 -16.80 11.48 11.19
N LEU A 414 -16.36 10.40 10.51
CA LEU A 414 -16.03 9.11 11.11
C LEU A 414 -14.58 9.06 11.65
N THR A 415 -14.10 10.16 12.23
CA THR A 415 -12.70 10.31 12.68
C THR A 415 -12.27 9.25 13.69
N GLU A 416 -13.17 8.77 14.55
CA GLU A 416 -12.85 7.75 15.56
C GLU A 416 -12.61 6.37 14.92
N LEU A 417 -13.13 6.10 13.70
CA LEU A 417 -12.89 4.86 12.97
C LEU A 417 -11.54 4.84 12.25
N LYS A 418 -10.84 5.97 12.17
CA LYS A 418 -9.48 6.09 11.62
C LYS A 418 -9.37 5.53 10.21
N LEU A 419 -10.33 5.87 9.36
CA LEU A 419 -10.34 5.48 7.97
C LEU A 419 -9.30 6.29 7.20
N LEU A 420 -8.67 5.63 6.24
CA LEU A 420 -7.80 6.28 5.26
C LEU A 420 -8.66 6.95 4.18
N GLU A 421 -8.05 7.81 3.37
CA GLU A 421 -8.73 8.41 2.22
C GLU A 421 -9.26 7.33 1.26
N PRO A 422 -10.42 7.58 0.60
CA PRO A 422 -10.98 6.64 -0.36
C PRO A 422 -10.00 6.27 -1.47
N SER A 423 -9.86 4.99 -1.75
CA SER A 423 -8.98 4.44 -2.78
C SER A 423 -9.67 4.35 -4.13
N MET A 424 -8.93 4.58 -5.23
CA MET A 424 -9.44 4.33 -6.58
C MET A 424 -9.26 2.87 -7.01
N ALA A 425 -8.80 1.99 -6.11
CA ALA A 425 -8.55 0.59 -6.42
C ALA A 425 -9.79 -0.11 -6.99
N ARG A 426 -9.55 -1.03 -7.95
CA ARG A 426 -10.57 -1.90 -8.54
C ARG A 426 -10.47 -3.29 -7.92
N ALA A 427 -11.59 -3.87 -7.57
CA ALA A 427 -11.74 -5.28 -7.28
C ALA A 427 -12.82 -5.88 -8.19
N PHE A 428 -12.56 -7.05 -8.75
CA PHE A 428 -13.50 -7.70 -9.68
C PHE A 428 -14.07 -8.99 -9.10
N GLY A 429 -13.60 -9.40 -7.94
CA GLY A 429 -13.93 -10.66 -7.32
C GLY A 429 -15.00 -10.57 -6.23
N THR A 430 -15.87 -9.54 -6.22
CA THR A 430 -16.98 -9.46 -5.29
C THR A 430 -18.19 -8.69 -5.87
N ASP A 431 -19.35 -8.81 -5.27
CA ASP A 431 -20.68 -8.47 -5.79
C ASP A 431 -20.87 -7.01 -6.26
N HIS A 432 -20.09 -6.03 -5.73
CA HIS A 432 -20.14 -4.65 -6.21
C HIS A 432 -19.82 -4.53 -7.71
N ALA A 433 -18.99 -5.44 -8.24
CA ALA A 433 -18.59 -5.41 -9.63
C ALA A 433 -19.78 -5.61 -10.59
N SER A 434 -20.79 -6.41 -10.20
CA SER A 434 -22.01 -6.60 -10.97
C SER A 434 -22.78 -5.29 -11.18
N PHE A 435 -22.74 -4.38 -10.23
CA PHE A 435 -23.36 -3.05 -10.31
C PHE A 435 -22.49 -2.07 -11.09
N ASP A 436 -21.18 -2.08 -10.86
CA ASP A 436 -20.25 -1.22 -11.57
C ASP A 436 -20.23 -1.51 -13.09
N ASP A 437 -20.34 -2.78 -13.47
CA ASP A 437 -20.46 -3.24 -14.88
C ASP A 437 -21.63 -2.61 -15.64
N VAL A 438 -22.68 -2.19 -14.94
CA VAL A 438 -23.88 -1.55 -15.52
C VAL A 438 -23.96 -0.04 -15.21
N GLY A 439 -22.89 0.53 -14.63
CA GLY A 439 -22.75 1.95 -14.37
C GLY A 439 -23.40 2.46 -13.08
N VAL A 440 -23.80 1.57 -12.20
CA VAL A 440 -24.20 1.93 -10.83
C VAL A 440 -22.91 2.03 -10.00
N PRO A 441 -22.68 3.10 -9.21
CA PRO A 441 -21.51 3.21 -8.36
C PRO A 441 -21.40 2.02 -7.40
N GLY A 442 -20.53 1.07 -7.72
CA GLY A 442 -20.25 -0.12 -6.92
C GLY A 442 -18.91 0.05 -6.19
N PHE A 443 -18.97 0.03 -4.87
CA PHE A 443 -17.83 0.22 -3.98
C PHE A 443 -17.63 -0.99 -3.08
N TYR A 444 -16.42 -1.15 -2.56
CA TYR A 444 -16.11 -2.24 -1.65
C TYR A 444 -15.24 -1.78 -0.48
N CYS A 445 -15.32 -2.50 0.63
CA CYS A 445 -14.48 -2.25 1.78
C CYS A 445 -13.07 -2.81 1.55
N ILE A 446 -12.05 -1.96 1.66
CA ILE A 446 -10.66 -2.38 1.71
C ILE A 446 -10.31 -2.64 3.17
N GLN A 447 -9.99 -3.89 3.51
CA GLN A 447 -9.76 -4.33 4.88
C GLN A 447 -8.32 -4.76 5.12
N ASN A 448 -7.95 -4.93 6.39
CA ASN A 448 -6.71 -5.59 6.76
C ASN A 448 -6.81 -7.08 6.41
N MET A 449 -5.98 -7.52 5.47
CA MET A 449 -6.03 -8.87 4.92
C MET A 449 -5.04 -9.86 5.59
N ALA A 450 -4.40 -9.51 6.72
CA ALA A 450 -3.29 -10.28 7.28
C ALA A 450 -3.54 -11.79 7.41
N GLU A 451 -4.71 -12.21 7.81
CA GLU A 451 -5.07 -13.63 7.95
C GLU A 451 -5.95 -14.17 6.80
N TYR A 452 -6.58 -13.31 6.01
CA TYR A 452 -7.53 -13.72 4.97
C TYR A 452 -6.95 -14.68 3.92
N PRO A 453 -5.70 -14.53 3.42
CA PRO A 453 -5.12 -15.50 2.48
C PRO A 453 -5.03 -16.93 3.03
N LYS A 454 -5.05 -17.11 4.34
CA LYS A 454 -5.03 -18.44 4.96
C LYS A 454 -6.44 -19.02 5.09
N THR A 455 -7.43 -18.20 5.39
CA THR A 455 -8.82 -18.61 5.59
C THR A 455 -9.60 -18.70 4.28
N HIS A 456 -9.49 -17.71 3.41
CA HIS A 456 -10.15 -17.61 2.11
C HIS A 456 -10.13 -18.96 1.37
N HIS A 457 -11.30 -19.50 1.01
CA HIS A 457 -11.45 -20.77 0.29
C HIS A 457 -10.73 -21.97 0.94
N SER A 458 -10.58 -22.02 2.25
CA SER A 458 -9.86 -23.10 2.90
C SER A 458 -10.64 -23.73 4.06
N GLN A 459 -10.15 -24.89 4.54
CA GLN A 459 -10.69 -25.55 5.74
C GLN A 459 -10.41 -24.75 7.02
N SER A 460 -9.61 -23.70 6.96
CA SER A 460 -9.30 -22.82 8.10
C SER A 460 -10.29 -21.67 8.25
N ASP A 461 -11.28 -21.57 7.37
CA ASP A 461 -12.31 -20.53 7.45
C ASP A 461 -13.35 -20.87 8.51
N THR A 462 -13.04 -20.54 9.75
CA THR A 462 -13.80 -20.91 10.95
C THR A 462 -13.94 -19.74 11.92
N PHE A 463 -14.95 -19.78 12.79
CA PHE A 463 -15.31 -18.67 13.68
C PHE A 463 -14.18 -18.22 14.63
N ASP A 464 -13.28 -19.12 15.03
CA ASP A 464 -12.10 -18.78 15.86
C ASP A 464 -11.09 -17.86 15.16
N LYS A 465 -11.21 -17.64 13.84
CA LYS A 465 -10.39 -16.71 13.07
C LYS A 465 -10.98 -15.30 13.00
N VAL A 466 -12.15 -15.08 13.59
CA VAL A 466 -12.86 -13.80 13.52
C VAL A 466 -12.35 -12.81 14.56
N TRP A 467 -11.99 -11.62 14.11
CA TRP A 467 -11.62 -10.50 14.97
C TRP A 467 -12.86 -9.66 15.27
N LYS A 468 -13.45 -9.87 16.47
CA LYS A 468 -14.76 -9.32 16.82
C LYS A 468 -14.81 -7.80 16.86
N ASP A 469 -13.72 -7.16 17.31
CA ASP A 469 -13.65 -5.70 17.36
C ASP A 469 -13.62 -5.09 15.95
N ASP A 470 -12.91 -5.73 15.02
CA ASP A 470 -12.83 -5.32 13.63
C ASP A 470 -14.14 -5.61 12.88
N LEU A 471 -14.83 -6.71 13.20
CA LEU A 471 -16.18 -6.98 12.71
C LEU A 471 -17.18 -5.86 13.10
N ASN A 472 -17.13 -5.42 14.35
CA ASN A 472 -17.94 -4.30 14.82
C ASN A 472 -17.56 -3.00 14.11
N GLN A 473 -16.27 -2.73 13.92
CA GLN A 473 -15.80 -1.55 13.18
C GLN A 473 -16.30 -1.59 11.72
N GLY A 474 -16.28 -2.75 11.07
CA GLY A 474 -16.85 -2.93 9.73
C GLY A 474 -18.33 -2.58 9.69
N ALA A 475 -19.13 -3.06 10.64
CA ALA A 475 -20.55 -2.72 10.77
C ALA A 475 -20.77 -1.22 11.02
N GLN A 476 -19.93 -0.58 11.82
CA GLN A 476 -19.97 0.88 12.04
C GLN A 476 -19.72 1.65 10.74
N VAL A 477 -18.71 1.27 9.97
CA VAL A 477 -18.42 1.89 8.67
C VAL A 477 -19.59 1.75 7.72
N LEU A 478 -20.13 0.54 7.58
CA LEU A 478 -21.27 0.27 6.70
C LEU A 478 -22.49 1.12 7.09
N ALA A 479 -22.87 1.12 8.37
CA ALA A 479 -24.05 1.83 8.86
C ALA A 479 -23.93 3.35 8.67
N ALA A 480 -22.81 3.94 9.08
CA ALA A 480 -22.58 5.36 8.97
C ALA A 480 -22.45 5.80 7.51
N TRP A 481 -21.70 5.08 6.68
CA TRP A 481 -21.60 5.36 5.25
C TRP A 481 -22.97 5.32 4.56
N ALA A 482 -23.77 4.31 4.83
CA ALA A 482 -25.09 4.17 4.21
C ALA A 482 -26.03 5.31 4.62
N TYR A 483 -26.04 5.67 5.91
CA TYR A 483 -26.84 6.77 6.41
C TYR A 483 -26.40 8.10 5.79
N ASN A 484 -25.11 8.42 5.82
CA ASN A 484 -24.57 9.67 5.30
C ASN A 484 -24.78 9.79 3.77
N THR A 485 -24.55 8.71 3.03
CA THR A 485 -24.85 8.67 1.59
C THR A 485 -26.34 8.85 1.30
N ALA A 486 -27.21 8.27 2.12
CA ALA A 486 -28.66 8.46 1.99
C ALA A 486 -29.12 9.90 2.31
N GLN A 487 -28.33 10.69 3.04
CA GLN A 487 -28.61 12.11 3.37
C GLN A 487 -28.14 13.10 2.28
N LEU A 488 -27.33 12.69 1.33
CA LEU A 488 -26.82 13.56 0.28
C LEU A 488 -27.96 14.26 -0.49
N PRO A 489 -27.79 15.50 -0.96
CA PRO A 489 -28.79 16.19 -1.77
C PRO A 489 -29.04 15.47 -3.08
N ASP A 490 -27.97 14.98 -3.73
CA ASP A 490 -28.00 14.28 -5.01
C ASP A 490 -27.51 12.85 -4.87
N MET A 491 -27.80 11.99 -5.85
CA MET A 491 -27.21 10.66 -5.95
C MET A 491 -25.71 10.78 -6.28
N LEU A 492 -24.93 9.77 -5.90
CA LEU A 492 -23.52 9.73 -6.26
C LEU A 492 -23.32 9.69 -7.78
N PRO A 493 -22.32 10.40 -8.30
CA PRO A 493 -22.05 10.47 -9.73
C PRO A 493 -21.63 9.10 -10.27
N ARG A 494 -22.08 8.79 -11.47
CA ARG A 494 -21.80 7.54 -12.15
C ARG A 494 -20.54 7.64 -12.99
N ARG A 495 -19.74 6.61 -12.96
CA ARG A 495 -18.62 6.43 -13.89
C ARG A 495 -19.15 6.17 -15.30
N PRO A 496 -18.59 6.79 -16.36
CA PRO A 496 -18.95 6.42 -17.73
C PRO A 496 -18.58 4.95 -18.01
N VAL A 497 -19.54 4.15 -18.44
CA VAL A 497 -19.32 2.73 -18.80
C VAL A 497 -19.04 2.63 -20.31
N ALA A 498 -17.94 1.98 -20.68
CA ALA A 498 -17.67 1.67 -22.07
C ALA A 498 -18.68 0.61 -22.58
N PRO A 499 -19.19 0.75 -23.82
CA PRO A 499 -20.12 -0.23 -24.37
C PRO A 499 -19.45 -1.61 -24.46
N LYS A 500 -20.14 -2.69 -24.03
CA LYS A 500 -19.66 -4.07 -24.17
C LYS A 500 -19.43 -4.38 -25.65
N PRO A 501 -18.29 -4.99 -26.01
CA PRO A 501 -18.06 -5.41 -27.39
C PRO A 501 -19.07 -6.49 -27.79
N PRO A 502 -19.50 -6.52 -29.06
CA PRO A 502 -20.35 -7.60 -29.54
C PRO A 502 -19.65 -8.94 -29.42
N GLN A 503 -20.34 -9.98 -28.99
CA GLN A 503 -19.82 -11.34 -28.71
C GLN A 503 -19.36 -12.13 -29.95
N THR A 504 -19.25 -11.54 -31.12
CA THR A 504 -18.70 -12.18 -32.32
C THR A 504 -17.28 -11.72 -32.52
N ALA A 505 -16.36 -12.58 -32.16
CA ALA A 505 -14.94 -12.42 -32.47
C ALA A 505 -14.73 -12.57 -33.99
N ALA A 506 -14.80 -11.44 -34.70
CA ALA A 506 -14.09 -11.33 -35.97
C ALA A 506 -12.61 -11.20 -35.62
N GLN A 507 -11.77 -12.04 -36.20
CA GLN A 507 -10.32 -11.94 -36.11
C GLN A 507 -9.92 -10.53 -36.55
N ALA A 508 -9.61 -9.67 -35.55
CA ALA A 508 -9.06 -8.36 -35.84
C ALA A 508 -7.64 -8.57 -36.37
N THR A 509 -7.35 -7.98 -37.50
CA THR A 509 -6.00 -7.80 -38.01
C THR A 509 -5.19 -7.12 -36.88
N PRO A 510 -3.97 -7.58 -36.56
CA PRO A 510 -3.14 -6.92 -35.57
C PRO A 510 -3.07 -5.43 -35.89
N PRO A 511 -3.29 -4.52 -34.93
CA PRO A 511 -3.11 -3.09 -35.15
C PRO A 511 -1.68 -2.85 -35.65
N ALA A 512 -1.52 -1.82 -36.48
CA ALA A 512 -0.19 -1.37 -36.90
C ALA A 512 0.66 -1.08 -35.65
N PRO A 513 1.98 -1.36 -35.68
CA PRO A 513 2.86 -1.13 -34.54
C PRO A 513 2.70 0.32 -34.03
N ASP A 514 2.46 0.45 -32.74
CA ASP A 514 2.44 1.77 -32.08
C ASP A 514 3.89 2.28 -31.99
N PRO A 515 4.26 3.41 -32.60
CA PRO A 515 5.63 3.93 -32.55
C PRO A 515 6.12 4.22 -31.12
N VAL A 516 5.21 4.52 -30.20
CA VAL A 516 5.54 4.72 -28.78
C VAL A 516 5.91 3.40 -28.15
N ALA A 517 5.13 2.34 -28.36
CA ALA A 517 5.41 1.01 -27.83
C ALA A 517 6.73 0.41 -28.37
N GLU A 518 7.06 0.65 -29.64
CA GLU A 518 8.35 0.25 -30.21
C GLU A 518 9.52 0.99 -29.54
N MET A 519 9.37 2.29 -29.27
CA MET A 519 10.40 3.07 -28.59
C MET A 519 10.53 2.63 -27.13
N ASP A 520 9.45 2.32 -26.42
CA ASP A 520 9.48 1.80 -25.07
C ASP A 520 10.27 0.51 -24.97
N ALA A 521 10.01 -0.44 -25.86
CA ALA A 521 10.77 -1.68 -25.93
C ALA A 521 12.25 -1.43 -26.20
N LYS A 522 12.58 -0.45 -27.05
CA LYS A 522 13.95 -0.05 -27.34
C LYS A 522 14.63 0.59 -26.13
N LEU A 523 13.93 1.46 -25.39
CA LEU A 523 14.45 2.09 -24.16
C LEU A 523 14.73 1.05 -23.08
N ILE A 524 13.79 0.13 -22.84
CA ILE A 524 13.93 -0.97 -21.88
C ILE A 524 15.16 -1.82 -22.22
N ALA A 525 15.29 -2.20 -23.50
CA ALA A 525 16.43 -2.99 -23.98
C ALA A 525 17.76 -2.21 -23.89
N GLN A 526 17.75 -0.90 -24.19
CA GLN A 526 18.96 -0.07 -24.13
C GLN A 526 19.49 0.12 -22.72
N VAL A 527 18.61 0.37 -21.72
CA VAL A 527 19.02 0.44 -20.32
C VAL A 527 19.67 -0.89 -19.91
N LYS A 528 19.04 -2.01 -20.24
CA LYS A 528 19.61 -3.34 -19.93
C LYS A 528 20.95 -3.58 -20.59
N ALA A 529 21.13 -3.16 -21.82
CA ALA A 529 22.42 -3.27 -22.53
C ALA A 529 23.51 -2.38 -21.90
N ASP A 530 23.13 -1.24 -21.33
CA ASP A 530 24.02 -0.28 -20.69
C ASP A 530 24.20 -0.53 -19.17
N GLN A 531 23.65 -1.59 -18.61
CA GLN A 531 23.77 -1.92 -17.18
C GLN A 531 25.24 -1.94 -16.70
N PRO A 532 26.23 -2.51 -17.42
CA PRO A 532 27.63 -2.44 -16.98
C PRO A 532 28.16 -1.01 -16.85
N GLN A 533 27.67 -0.08 -17.67
CA GLN A 533 28.05 1.33 -17.57
C GLN A 533 27.36 2.03 -16.40
N LEU A 534 26.13 1.64 -16.07
CA LEU A 534 25.42 2.10 -14.86
C LEU A 534 26.19 1.67 -13.60
N GLU A 535 26.58 0.40 -13.53
CA GLU A 535 27.40 -0.17 -12.45
C GLU A 535 28.73 0.56 -12.31
N ALA A 536 29.44 0.79 -13.41
CA ALA A 536 30.70 1.53 -13.41
C ALA A 536 30.52 2.99 -12.96
N SER A 537 29.42 3.65 -13.35
CA SER A 537 29.14 5.02 -12.97
C SER A 537 28.85 5.14 -11.46
N LEU A 538 28.06 4.24 -10.90
CA LEU A 538 27.78 4.24 -9.46
C LEU A 538 29.02 3.90 -8.66
N SER A 539 29.79 2.88 -9.06
CA SER A 539 31.06 2.55 -8.43
C SER A 539 32.07 3.72 -8.45
N TYR A 540 32.10 4.49 -9.54
CA TYR A 540 32.95 5.68 -9.59
C TYR A 540 32.46 6.76 -8.60
N LEU A 541 31.15 7.00 -8.55
CA LEU A 541 30.57 7.99 -7.66
C LEU A 541 30.82 7.65 -6.18
N THR A 542 30.65 6.36 -5.81
CA THR A 542 30.75 5.91 -4.41
C THR A 542 32.17 5.60 -3.97
N ASP A 543 32.97 4.86 -4.77
CA ASP A 543 34.26 4.35 -4.36
C ASP A 543 35.44 5.29 -4.73
N ARG A 544 35.25 6.14 -5.76
CA ARG A 544 36.30 7.06 -6.20
C ARG A 544 36.06 8.48 -5.71
N ILE A 545 34.84 9.01 -5.80
CA ILE A 545 34.52 10.30 -5.21
C ILE A 545 34.22 10.10 -3.72
N GLY A 546 33.32 9.18 -3.39
CA GLY A 546 32.91 8.82 -2.01
C GLY A 546 31.79 9.68 -1.46
N PRO A 547 31.73 9.84 -0.12
CA PRO A 547 30.64 10.58 0.53
C PRO A 547 30.52 12.02 0.03
N ARG A 548 29.29 12.47 -0.21
CA ARG A 548 29.01 13.72 -0.92
C ARG A 548 28.21 14.70 -0.06
N LEU A 549 28.66 14.89 1.20
CA LEU A 549 27.98 15.80 2.11
C LEU A 549 27.82 17.19 1.49
N THR A 550 26.64 17.78 1.62
CA THR A 550 26.34 19.11 1.06
C THR A 550 27.35 20.16 1.48
N GLY A 551 27.95 20.84 0.50
CA GLY A 551 29.02 21.85 0.67
C GLY A 551 30.40 21.27 0.88
N SER A 552 30.60 19.97 0.74
CA SER A 552 31.93 19.33 0.74
C SER A 552 32.59 19.43 -0.63
N PRO A 553 33.93 19.40 -0.69
CA PRO A 553 34.66 19.35 -1.97
C PRO A 553 34.33 18.11 -2.81
N LYS A 554 33.90 17.01 -2.17
CA LYS A 554 33.50 15.77 -2.87
C LYS A 554 32.16 15.93 -3.57
N LEU A 555 31.19 16.62 -3.00
CA LEU A 555 29.96 16.97 -3.71
C LEU A 555 30.25 17.89 -4.88
N ASP A 556 31.12 18.90 -4.71
CA ASP A 556 31.53 19.76 -5.83
C ASP A 556 32.16 18.92 -6.97
N GLN A 557 33.04 17.99 -6.64
CA GLN A 557 33.64 17.06 -7.61
C GLN A 557 32.58 16.19 -8.29
N ALA A 558 31.57 15.69 -7.54
CA ALA A 558 30.48 14.88 -8.09
C ALA A 558 29.60 15.71 -9.05
N SER A 559 29.26 16.95 -8.69
CA SER A 559 28.49 17.86 -9.55
C SER A 559 29.23 18.13 -10.88
N HIS A 560 30.52 18.41 -10.85
CA HIS A 560 31.33 18.60 -12.07
C HIS A 560 31.49 17.30 -12.87
N TRP A 561 31.67 16.16 -12.21
CA TRP A 561 31.77 14.88 -12.90
C TRP A 561 30.46 14.49 -13.58
N THR A 562 29.30 14.70 -12.94
CA THR A 562 27.99 14.41 -13.54
C THR A 562 27.69 15.36 -14.69
N LEU A 563 28.09 16.64 -14.60
CA LEU A 563 28.05 17.58 -15.71
C LEU A 563 28.83 17.04 -16.92
N ASP A 564 30.06 16.55 -16.71
CA ASP A 564 30.88 16.00 -17.77
C ASP A 564 30.26 14.73 -18.38
N GLN A 565 29.62 13.88 -17.55
CA GLN A 565 28.88 12.69 -18.04
C GLN A 565 27.72 13.09 -18.96
N PHE A 566 26.92 14.09 -18.61
CA PHE A 566 25.82 14.58 -19.45
C PHE A 566 26.34 15.23 -20.74
N LYS A 567 27.40 16.02 -20.66
CA LYS A 567 28.08 16.61 -21.86
C LYS A 567 28.65 15.55 -22.78
N ALA A 568 29.22 14.49 -22.23
CA ALA A 568 29.74 13.34 -23.02
C ALA A 568 28.63 12.60 -23.79
N LEU A 569 27.38 12.66 -23.33
CA LEU A 569 26.21 12.20 -24.05
C LEU A 569 25.73 13.18 -25.15
N GLY A 570 26.34 14.35 -25.28
CA GLY A 570 25.92 15.38 -26.23
C GLY A 570 24.77 16.23 -25.77
N LEU A 571 24.43 16.20 -24.48
CA LEU A 571 23.33 16.98 -23.91
C LEU A 571 23.76 18.43 -23.63
N ASP A 572 22.79 19.35 -23.72
CA ASP A 572 22.94 20.69 -23.18
C ASP A 572 22.89 20.62 -21.65
N ALA A 573 24.06 20.81 -21.03
CA ALA A 573 24.20 20.57 -19.59
C ALA A 573 24.99 21.69 -18.91
N HIS A 574 24.56 22.08 -17.71
CA HIS A 574 25.15 23.15 -16.91
C HIS A 574 24.96 22.90 -15.40
N LEU A 575 25.66 23.69 -14.59
CA LEU A 575 25.53 23.71 -13.13
C LEU A 575 24.72 24.95 -12.73
N GLU A 576 23.74 24.74 -11.85
CA GLU A 576 22.93 25.83 -11.26
C GLU A 576 23.36 26.10 -9.83
N PRO A 577 23.98 27.28 -9.55
CA PRO A 577 24.51 27.57 -8.24
C PRO A 577 23.44 27.99 -7.24
N TRP A 578 23.62 27.56 -6.00
CA TRP A 578 22.93 28.08 -4.82
C TRP A 578 23.91 28.10 -3.64
N THR A 579 23.51 28.64 -2.46
CA THR A 579 24.48 28.94 -1.41
C THR A 579 24.00 28.42 -0.06
N ILE A 580 24.90 27.79 0.70
CA ILE A 580 24.73 27.43 2.10
C ILE A 580 25.55 28.33 3.00
N ALA A 581 25.12 28.52 4.25
CA ALA A 581 25.76 29.42 5.20
C ALA A 581 27.17 28.96 5.61
N ASN A 582 27.36 27.68 5.82
CA ASN A 582 28.63 27.06 6.16
C ASN A 582 28.74 25.66 5.55
N GLY A 583 29.88 25.34 4.96
CA GLY A 583 30.30 23.95 4.78
C GLY A 583 30.82 23.37 6.11
N TRP A 584 30.83 22.07 6.18
CA TRP A 584 31.31 21.36 7.36
C TRP A 584 32.01 20.07 6.96
N THR A 585 33.03 19.71 7.74
CA THR A 585 33.77 18.47 7.57
C THR A 585 33.78 17.71 8.88
N ARG A 586 33.39 16.45 8.84
CA ARG A 586 33.36 15.55 9.98
C ARG A 586 34.79 15.28 10.44
N GLY A 587 35.01 15.43 11.75
CA GLY A 587 36.22 14.93 12.44
C GLY A 587 35.87 13.67 13.26
N PRO A 588 36.87 13.07 13.89
CA PRO A 588 36.67 11.96 14.81
C PRO A 588 35.74 12.32 15.97
N ALA A 589 34.97 11.34 16.42
CA ALA A 589 34.24 11.41 17.68
C ALA A 589 34.62 10.18 18.52
N ILE A 590 35.21 10.43 19.67
CA ILE A 590 35.70 9.41 20.59
C ILE A 590 35.05 9.63 21.92
N GLY A 591 34.59 8.55 22.56
CA GLY A 591 33.98 8.62 23.88
C GLY A 591 34.24 7.37 24.71
N GLN A 592 34.27 7.55 26.00
CA GLN A 592 34.37 6.46 26.96
C GLN A 592 33.66 6.80 28.27
N VAL A 593 33.14 5.80 28.91
CA VAL A 593 32.76 5.86 30.32
C VAL A 593 34.02 5.79 31.16
N ILE A 594 34.14 6.64 32.16
CA ILE A 594 35.28 6.65 33.11
C ILE A 594 34.89 5.94 34.40
N THR A 595 33.69 6.26 34.93
CA THR A 595 33.11 5.60 36.11
C THR A 595 31.67 5.23 35.82
N PRO A 596 31.18 4.10 36.35
CA PRO A 596 31.79 3.20 37.32
C PRO A 596 32.84 2.25 36.80
N ALA A 597 32.93 2.04 35.46
CA ALA A 597 33.94 1.19 34.83
C ALA A 597 34.27 1.72 33.45
N GLU A 598 35.57 1.64 33.05
CA GLU A 598 36.01 2.07 31.73
C GLU A 598 35.35 1.26 30.63
N GLN A 599 34.63 1.92 29.71
CA GLN A 599 33.99 1.32 28.54
C GLN A 599 33.95 2.30 27.37
N VAL A 600 34.29 1.81 26.19
CA VAL A 600 34.29 2.61 24.96
C VAL A 600 32.82 2.87 24.51
N LEU A 601 32.58 4.09 24.10
CA LEU A 601 31.31 4.50 23.50
C LEU A 601 31.47 4.66 22.00
N THR A 602 30.53 4.12 21.22
CA THR A 602 30.50 4.27 19.78
C THR A 602 29.79 5.58 19.42
N LEU A 603 30.54 6.55 18.90
CA LEU A 603 30.07 7.90 18.59
C LEU A 603 30.36 8.30 17.14
N ALA A 604 29.53 9.22 16.62
CA ALA A 604 29.81 9.95 15.38
C ALA A 604 29.34 11.41 15.54
N SER A 605 30.17 12.39 15.19
CA SER A 605 29.82 13.81 15.24
C SER A 605 28.53 14.05 14.42
N ALA A 606 27.58 14.79 14.95
CA ALA A 606 26.42 15.20 14.17
C ALA A 606 26.82 16.30 13.15
N GLY A 607 26.04 16.41 12.07
CA GLY A 607 26.30 17.41 11.03
C GLY A 607 26.30 18.84 11.58
N TRP A 608 27.23 19.65 11.14
CA TRP A 608 27.45 21.06 11.61
C TRP A 608 27.68 21.19 13.12
N SER A 609 28.10 20.12 13.80
CA SER A 609 28.56 20.18 15.18
C SER A 609 29.89 20.93 15.28
N PRO A 610 30.05 21.91 16.21
CA PRO A 610 31.36 22.42 16.57
C PRO A 610 32.17 21.35 17.34
N SER A 611 33.46 21.58 17.47
CA SER A 611 34.36 20.73 18.26
C SER A 611 34.24 20.99 19.76
N THR A 612 34.61 19.99 20.57
CA THR A 612 34.70 20.11 22.05
C THR A 612 35.97 20.84 22.52
N ASN A 613 36.82 21.29 21.60
CA ASN A 613 38.14 21.92 21.94
C ASN A 613 39.05 21.05 22.83
N GLY A 614 39.16 19.77 22.50
CA GLY A 614 39.79 18.72 23.26
C GLY A 614 38.78 17.83 23.99
N PRO A 615 39.28 16.84 24.77
CA PRO A 615 38.39 15.96 25.51
C PRO A 615 37.61 16.74 26.57
N ALA A 616 36.28 16.57 26.52
CA ALA A 616 35.35 17.07 27.54
C ALA A 616 35.02 15.94 28.50
N ARG A 617 35.36 16.10 29.77
CA ARG A 617 35.07 15.14 30.84
C ARG A 617 34.05 15.69 31.79
N GLY A 618 33.01 14.92 32.13
CA GLY A 618 31.97 15.36 33.01
C GLY A 618 30.97 14.26 33.38
N GLN A 619 30.08 14.64 34.29
CA GLN A 619 28.96 13.79 34.68
C GLN A 619 28.02 13.61 33.48
N VAL A 620 27.56 12.40 33.25
CA VAL A 620 26.52 12.13 32.29
C VAL A 620 25.16 12.44 32.93
N VAL A 621 24.34 13.22 32.24
CA VAL A 621 22.99 13.53 32.67
C VAL A 621 22.01 13.10 31.59
N GLY A 622 21.19 12.12 31.92
CA GLY A 622 20.10 11.66 31.01
C GLY A 622 18.91 12.60 31.08
N ILE A 623 18.48 13.07 29.95
CA ILE A 623 17.32 13.98 29.82
C ILE A 623 16.28 13.34 28.91
N GLY A 624 15.09 13.12 29.46
CA GLY A 624 13.89 12.73 28.71
C GLY A 624 12.84 13.81 28.86
N VAL A 625 12.72 14.69 27.89
CA VAL A 625 11.79 15.84 27.95
C VAL A 625 10.62 15.62 26.98
N ARG A 626 9.41 15.78 27.52
CA ARG A 626 8.17 15.77 26.74
C ARG A 626 7.53 17.15 26.60
N LYS A 627 7.88 18.08 27.48
CA LYS A 627 7.43 19.47 27.47
C LYS A 627 8.47 20.38 28.15
N LEU A 628 8.47 21.65 27.82
CA LEU A 628 9.46 22.64 28.28
C LEU A 628 9.59 22.74 29.81
N ASP A 629 8.49 22.54 30.54
CA ASP A 629 8.49 22.58 32.00
C ASP A 629 9.34 21.46 32.64
N ASP A 630 9.55 20.36 31.93
CA ASP A 630 10.33 19.24 32.43
C ASP A 630 11.82 19.62 32.58
N LEU A 631 12.30 20.65 31.85
CA LEU A 631 13.68 21.13 31.94
C LEU A 631 14.00 21.76 33.30
N LYS A 632 13.03 22.30 34.00
CA LYS A 632 13.23 23.00 35.29
C LYS A 632 13.89 22.13 36.36
N GLN A 633 13.70 20.82 36.32
CA GLN A 633 14.33 19.88 37.25
C GLN A 633 15.84 19.75 37.08
N TYR A 634 16.37 20.16 35.93
CA TYR A 634 17.81 20.10 35.61
C TYR A 634 18.54 21.42 35.85
N ALA A 635 17.84 22.49 36.18
CA ALA A 635 18.43 23.79 36.42
C ALA A 635 19.54 23.73 37.50
N GLY A 636 20.70 24.31 37.20
CA GLY A 636 21.88 24.33 38.06
C GLY A 636 22.65 23.01 38.12
N LYS A 637 22.25 21.98 37.33
CA LYS A 637 22.87 20.64 37.38
C LYS A 637 23.72 20.31 36.15
N LEU A 638 23.75 21.16 35.12
CA LEU A 638 24.28 20.79 33.79
C LEU A 638 25.64 21.43 33.49
N LYS A 639 26.20 22.22 34.37
CA LYS A 639 27.51 22.86 34.11
C LYS A 639 28.62 21.81 33.92
N GLY A 640 29.19 21.78 32.71
CA GLY A 640 30.21 20.81 32.33
C GLY A 640 29.68 19.38 32.08
N ALA A 641 28.38 19.16 32.14
CA ALA A 641 27.78 17.84 31.93
C ALA A 641 27.80 17.39 30.48
N ILE A 642 27.90 16.09 30.27
CA ILE A 642 27.64 15.43 29.01
C ILE A 642 26.16 14.99 29.05
N VAL A 643 25.34 15.59 28.21
CA VAL A 643 23.90 15.39 28.23
C VAL A 643 23.53 14.27 27.24
N LEU A 644 22.84 13.25 27.72
CA LEU A 644 22.30 12.16 26.90
C LEU A 644 20.81 12.43 26.68
N LEU A 645 20.43 12.73 25.43
CA LEU A 645 19.04 12.96 25.06
C LEU A 645 18.32 11.65 24.77
N ASP A 646 17.07 11.59 25.22
CA ASP A 646 16.11 10.54 25.00
C ASP A 646 16.60 9.11 25.35
N ARG A 647 15.71 8.38 26.00
CA ARG A 647 15.96 6.96 26.26
C ARG A 647 15.47 6.15 25.07
N PRO A 648 16.34 5.33 24.43
CA PRO A 648 15.87 4.45 23.38
C PRO A 648 14.74 3.54 23.87
N GLY A 649 13.71 3.34 23.07
CA GLY A 649 12.62 2.42 23.39
C GLY A 649 13.12 0.97 23.56
N GLU A 650 12.40 0.15 24.31
CA GLU A 650 12.76 -1.25 24.56
C GLU A 650 12.50 -2.17 23.36
N THR A 651 11.60 -1.78 22.47
CA THR A 651 11.29 -2.48 21.21
C THR A 651 12.23 -2.00 20.09
N GLU A 652 12.28 -2.73 18.99
CA GLU A 652 12.86 -2.22 17.74
C GLU A 652 12.31 -0.81 17.52
N GLY A 653 13.20 0.18 17.46
CA GLY A 653 12.82 1.58 17.40
C GLY A 653 11.89 1.84 16.23
N PRO A 654 11.03 2.86 16.31
CA PRO A 654 10.28 3.26 15.16
C PRO A 654 11.27 3.53 14.04
N LEU A 655 11.04 2.90 12.92
CA LEU A 655 11.74 3.18 11.68
C LEU A 655 11.66 4.68 11.41
N ASN A 656 12.68 5.25 10.81
CA ASN A 656 12.68 6.67 10.49
C ASN A 656 11.33 7.05 9.84
N PRO A 657 10.53 7.96 10.44
CA PRO A 657 9.23 8.31 9.88
C PRO A 657 9.32 8.93 8.48
N MET A 658 10.52 9.34 8.04
CA MET A 658 10.80 9.80 6.68
C MET A 658 10.92 8.65 5.68
N VAL A 659 11.15 7.44 6.14
CA VAL A 659 11.23 6.22 5.31
C VAL A 659 10.21 5.22 5.86
N THR A 660 8.94 5.53 5.69
CA THR A 660 7.90 4.57 6.01
C THR A 660 7.86 3.49 4.94
N PRO A 661 8.00 2.20 5.31
CA PRO A 661 7.71 1.13 4.38
C PRO A 661 6.34 1.32 3.76
N TYR A 662 6.19 0.89 2.52
CA TYR A 662 4.90 0.95 1.82
C TYR A 662 3.73 0.41 2.69
N ALA A 663 3.99 -0.64 3.48
CA ALA A 663 3.04 -1.21 4.42
C ALA A 663 2.71 -0.29 5.63
N GLU A 664 3.66 0.53 6.08
CA GLU A 664 3.49 1.35 7.29
C GLU A 664 2.79 2.70 7.06
N SER A 665 2.74 3.20 5.83
CA SER A 665 2.02 4.43 5.52
C SER A 665 0.50 4.33 5.69
N ASN A 666 0.00 3.11 5.90
CA ASN A 666 -1.40 2.83 6.18
C ASN A 666 -1.67 2.54 7.66
N LEU A 667 -0.70 2.80 8.52
CA LEU A 667 -0.94 2.75 9.95
C LEU A 667 -1.99 3.79 10.34
N PRO A 668 -2.85 3.49 11.32
CA PRO A 668 -3.84 4.44 11.83
C PRO A 668 -3.20 5.80 12.15
N LEU A 669 -3.93 6.89 11.94
CA LEU A 669 -3.43 8.26 12.19
C LEU A 669 -2.94 8.47 13.62
N ASP A 670 -3.46 7.69 14.57
CA ASP A 670 -3.04 7.69 15.98
C ASP A 670 -1.92 6.69 16.29
N HIS A 671 -1.49 5.90 15.30
CA HIS A 671 -0.32 5.08 15.51
C HIS A 671 0.84 5.96 15.94
N PRO A 672 1.65 5.57 16.94
CA PRO A 672 2.74 6.40 17.45
C PRO A 672 3.63 6.99 16.37
N LYS A 673 3.86 6.28 15.26
CA LYS A 673 4.61 6.74 14.11
C LYS A 673 3.92 7.89 13.36
N ASN A 674 2.59 7.85 13.19
CA ASN A 674 1.83 8.93 12.54
C ASN A 674 1.66 10.15 13.46
N MET A 675 1.50 9.94 14.76
CA MET A 675 1.49 11.03 15.74
C MET A 675 2.82 11.79 15.77
N LEU A 676 3.95 11.11 15.53
CA LEU A 676 5.27 11.74 15.42
C LEU A 676 5.35 12.72 14.24
N LEU A 677 4.71 12.41 13.10
CA LEU A 677 4.66 13.31 11.94
C LEU A 677 3.79 14.56 12.20
N GLN A 678 2.66 14.40 12.87
CA GLN A 678 1.76 15.52 13.18
C GLN A 678 2.37 16.50 14.19
N ASP A 679 3.20 16.01 15.12
CA ASP A 679 3.85 16.85 16.13
C ASP A 679 5.30 17.24 15.80
N TYR A 680 5.78 16.91 14.60
CA TYR A 680 7.18 17.18 14.19
C TYR A 680 7.58 18.65 14.42
N ARG A 681 6.74 19.61 14.06
CA ARG A 681 7.01 21.04 14.28
C ARG A 681 7.01 21.44 15.76
N GLY A 682 6.19 20.79 16.57
CA GLY A 682 6.17 20.96 18.03
C GLY A 682 7.44 20.40 18.65
N ARG A 683 7.84 19.18 18.26
CA ARG A 683 9.08 18.56 18.73
C ARG A 683 10.32 19.33 18.31
N MET A 684 10.38 19.84 17.08
CA MET A 684 11.49 20.69 16.62
C MET A 684 11.60 21.99 17.42
N ARG A 685 10.49 22.60 17.82
CA ARG A 685 10.49 23.79 18.69
C ARG A 685 10.95 23.42 20.09
N LEU A 686 10.41 22.34 20.67
CA LEU A 686 10.81 21.86 21.98
C LEU A 686 12.32 21.58 22.03
N MET A 687 12.85 20.87 21.02
CA MET A 687 14.28 20.59 20.90
C MET A 687 15.14 21.88 20.86
N GLN A 688 14.65 22.92 20.20
CA GLN A 688 15.39 24.19 20.14
C GLN A 688 15.43 24.91 21.51
N ASP A 689 14.30 24.92 22.22
CA ASP A 689 14.23 25.49 23.56
C ASP A 689 15.06 24.68 24.56
N GLU A 690 15.07 23.36 24.41
CA GLU A 690 15.91 22.42 25.14
C GLU A 690 17.39 22.71 24.94
N VAL A 691 17.84 22.74 23.69
CA VAL A 691 19.25 23.01 23.35
C VAL A 691 19.69 24.38 23.83
N LYS A 692 18.82 25.38 23.74
CA LYS A 692 19.10 26.70 24.32
C LYS A 692 19.27 26.62 25.82
N PHE A 693 18.39 25.91 26.51
CA PHE A 693 18.48 25.69 27.94
C PHE A 693 19.81 24.97 28.31
N LEU A 694 20.16 23.90 27.63
CA LEU A 694 21.39 23.14 27.84
C LEU A 694 22.64 24.02 27.70
N LYS A 695 22.63 24.90 26.69
CA LYS A 695 23.71 25.86 26.46
C LYS A 695 23.81 26.89 27.59
N ASP A 696 22.67 27.46 28.00
CA ASP A 696 22.60 28.50 29.06
C ASP A 696 23.02 27.91 30.41
N GLU A 697 22.75 26.65 30.70
CA GLU A 697 23.18 25.89 31.88
C GLU A 697 24.65 25.44 31.82
N GLY A 698 25.33 25.61 30.67
CA GLY A 698 26.74 25.31 30.48
C GLY A 698 27.10 23.85 30.29
N ALA A 699 26.23 23.07 29.66
CA ALA A 699 26.52 21.70 29.23
C ALA A 699 27.75 21.65 28.30
N ALA A 700 28.56 20.61 28.41
CA ALA A 700 29.80 20.46 27.63
C ALA A 700 29.56 19.86 26.25
N ALA A 701 28.67 18.88 26.16
CA ALA A 701 28.30 18.18 24.91
C ALA A 701 26.92 17.53 25.01
N ILE A 702 26.34 17.24 23.84
CA ILE A 702 25.06 16.53 23.70
C ILE A 702 25.31 15.22 22.97
N LEU A 703 24.78 14.12 23.50
CA LEU A 703 24.73 12.80 22.86
C LEU A 703 23.29 12.47 22.48
N ILE A 704 23.06 12.13 21.21
CA ILE A 704 21.75 11.81 20.63
C ILE A 704 21.74 10.31 20.32
N ALA A 705 20.85 9.55 20.93
CA ALA A 705 20.77 8.12 20.72
C ALA A 705 20.38 7.77 19.26
N SER A 706 21.14 6.89 18.61
CA SER A 706 20.70 6.28 17.35
C SER A 706 19.54 5.32 17.63
N GLU A 707 18.55 5.31 16.77
CA GLU A 707 17.46 4.33 16.80
C GLU A 707 17.83 2.99 16.17
N LYS A 708 18.91 2.96 15.39
CA LYS A 708 19.37 1.77 14.67
C LYS A 708 20.09 0.79 15.59
N TRP A 709 19.94 -0.50 15.29
CA TRP A 709 20.63 -1.59 15.98
C TRP A 709 22.00 -1.89 15.40
N TYR A 710 22.75 -2.77 16.03
CA TYR A 710 24.03 -3.33 15.57
C TYR A 710 25.13 -2.28 15.41
N GLY A 711 25.16 -1.29 16.31
CA GLY A 711 26.16 -0.23 16.29
C GLY A 711 26.01 0.75 15.12
N MET A 712 24.93 0.67 14.37
CA MET A 712 24.66 1.61 13.28
C MET A 712 24.26 2.98 13.82
N MET A 713 24.75 4.01 13.14
CA MET A 713 24.39 5.40 13.46
C MET A 713 23.28 5.88 12.53
N ASN A 714 22.36 6.62 13.08
CA ASN A 714 21.41 7.38 12.29
C ASN A 714 21.94 8.79 12.11
N MET A 715 22.38 9.13 10.89
CA MET A 715 23.01 10.41 10.62
C MET A 715 22.01 11.51 10.34
N GLY A 716 22.33 12.70 10.76
CA GLY A 716 21.57 13.89 10.56
C GLY A 716 22.30 15.13 11.07
N THR A 717 21.64 16.26 11.05
CA THR A 717 22.20 17.55 11.54
C THR A 717 22.24 17.65 13.07
N GLY A 718 21.77 16.64 13.79
CA GLY A 718 21.67 16.69 15.23
C GLY A 718 20.85 17.89 15.71
N VAL A 719 21.47 18.75 16.52
CA VAL A 719 20.82 19.96 17.03
C VAL A 719 21.15 21.22 16.23
N SER A 720 21.81 21.11 15.07
CA SER A 720 22.13 22.25 14.20
C SER A 720 20.91 22.60 13.33
N ARG A 721 20.92 23.77 12.73
CA ARG A 721 19.88 24.25 11.81
C ARG A 721 20.48 24.64 10.47
N GLN A 722 19.90 24.12 9.39
CA GLN A 722 20.13 24.63 8.02
C GLN A 722 21.54 25.19 7.76
N TYR A 723 22.57 24.34 7.89
CA TYR A 723 23.95 24.72 7.66
C TYR A 723 24.54 25.77 8.63
N GLN A 724 23.87 25.98 9.80
CA GLN A 724 24.40 26.80 10.87
C GLN A 724 25.14 25.94 11.90
N PRO A 725 26.18 26.48 12.54
CA PRO A 725 26.83 25.79 13.64
C PRO A 725 25.85 25.43 14.74
N ALA A 726 25.90 24.20 15.25
CA ALA A 726 25.12 23.83 16.42
C ALA A 726 25.52 24.68 17.62
N PRO A 727 24.58 24.99 18.53
CA PRO A 727 24.86 25.78 19.73
C PRO A 727 25.88 25.13 20.69
N LEU A 728 25.98 23.78 20.68
CA LEU A 728 26.86 22.95 21.48
C LEU A 728 27.48 21.83 20.65
N PRO A 729 28.66 21.32 20.99
CA PRO A 729 29.17 20.06 20.44
C PRO A 729 28.13 18.95 20.63
N ASN A 730 27.83 18.23 19.55
CA ASN A 730 26.88 17.13 19.61
C ASN A 730 27.30 15.97 18.70
N ALA A 731 26.93 14.77 19.13
CA ALA A 731 27.24 13.54 18.41
C ALA A 731 26.08 12.55 18.54
N TYR A 732 25.93 11.72 17.52
CA TYR A 732 25.14 10.51 17.64
C TYR A 732 25.93 9.46 18.41
N ILE A 733 25.24 8.74 19.29
CA ILE A 733 25.74 7.60 20.04
C ILE A 733 24.99 6.36 19.65
N SER A 734 25.65 5.22 19.44
CA SER A 734 24.96 3.99 19.08
C SER A 734 23.90 3.62 20.12
N ARG A 735 22.85 2.95 19.67
CA ARG A 735 21.76 2.50 20.55
C ARG A 735 22.28 1.69 21.72
N GLU A 736 23.24 0.80 21.49
CA GLU A 736 23.85 -0.06 22.50
C GLU A 736 24.62 0.75 23.54
N SER A 737 25.40 1.74 23.10
CA SER A 737 26.13 2.64 24.00
C SER A 737 25.18 3.55 24.77
N ALA A 738 24.12 4.06 24.13
CA ALA A 738 23.11 4.87 24.80
C ALA A 738 22.34 4.07 25.87
N THR A 739 21.91 2.86 25.57
CA THR A 739 21.22 1.98 26.52
C THR A 739 22.16 1.55 27.67
N LEU A 740 23.43 1.37 27.39
CA LEU A 740 24.44 1.15 28.44
C LEU A 740 24.47 2.34 29.40
N LEU A 741 24.64 3.57 28.89
CA LEU A 741 24.68 4.78 29.73
C LEU A 741 23.40 4.91 30.57
N TRP A 742 22.21 4.66 29.99
CA TRP A 742 20.96 4.72 30.75
C TRP A 742 20.90 3.68 31.88
N ARG A 743 21.35 2.43 31.64
CA ARG A 743 21.40 1.43 32.72
C ARG A 743 22.40 1.79 33.82
N LEU A 744 23.52 2.39 33.47
CA LEU A 744 24.50 2.87 34.46
C LEU A 744 23.93 4.03 35.27
N LEU A 745 23.23 4.97 34.63
CA LEU A 745 22.55 6.09 35.30
C LEU A 745 21.43 5.62 36.26
N ASP A 746 20.70 4.56 35.87
CA ASP A 746 19.70 3.94 36.77
C ASP A 746 20.38 3.32 38.02
N ALA A 747 21.63 2.90 37.92
CA ALA A 747 22.39 2.31 39.05
C ALA A 747 23.16 3.34 39.89
N GLY A 748 23.47 4.52 39.34
CA GLY A 748 24.21 5.57 40.06
C GLY A 748 24.86 6.61 39.15
N PRO A 749 25.67 7.49 39.71
CA PRO A 749 26.36 8.54 38.94
C PRO A 749 27.34 7.95 37.90
N VAL A 750 27.33 8.53 36.70
CA VAL A 750 28.21 8.14 35.59
C VAL A 750 29.08 9.32 35.20
N GLU A 751 30.38 9.10 35.10
CA GLU A 751 31.31 10.06 34.51
C GLU A 751 31.81 9.52 33.17
N ALA A 752 31.79 10.37 32.14
CA ALA A 752 32.28 10.05 30.81
C ALA A 752 33.25 11.12 30.28
N GLU A 753 33.99 10.75 29.26
CA GLU A 753 34.81 11.67 28.48
C GLU A 753 34.41 11.53 27.00
N VAL A 754 34.21 12.66 26.33
CA VAL A 754 33.94 12.72 24.88
C VAL A 754 34.87 13.75 24.20
N ASN A 755 35.34 13.41 23.01
CA ASN A 755 36.06 14.32 22.14
C ASN A 755 35.39 14.31 20.77
N ILE A 756 34.56 15.32 20.54
CA ILE A 756 33.80 15.48 19.31
C ILE A 756 34.50 16.50 18.44
N GLN A 757 34.81 16.16 17.19
CA GLN A 757 35.48 17.06 16.27
C GLN A 757 34.62 17.28 15.01
N GLY A 758 34.65 18.53 14.54
CA GLY A 758 34.04 18.97 13.30
C GLY A 758 34.64 20.32 12.89
N THR A 759 34.82 20.53 11.61
CA THR A 759 35.42 21.78 11.09
C THR A 759 34.41 22.51 10.21
N LEU A 760 34.05 23.72 10.62
CA LEU A 760 33.18 24.64 9.87
C LEU A 760 34.03 25.52 8.95
N THR A 761 33.53 25.84 7.77
CA THR A 761 34.19 26.77 6.85
C THR A 761 34.22 28.21 7.36
N GLY A 762 33.31 28.59 8.24
CA GLY A 762 33.15 29.94 8.75
C GLY A 762 32.74 30.98 7.69
N LYS A 763 32.34 30.53 6.52
CA LYS A 763 31.92 31.36 5.38
C LYS A 763 30.92 30.60 4.50
N PRO A 764 30.09 31.33 3.73
CA PRO A 764 29.21 30.71 2.77
C PRO A 764 29.96 29.87 1.72
N VAL A 765 29.30 28.78 1.29
CA VAL A 765 29.82 27.85 0.28
C VAL A 765 28.79 27.75 -0.84
N THR A 766 29.25 27.84 -2.09
CA THR A 766 28.42 27.60 -3.27
C THR A 766 28.28 26.10 -3.50
N VAL A 767 27.07 25.66 -3.79
CA VAL A 767 26.69 24.28 -4.11
C VAL A 767 25.93 24.30 -5.44
N TYR A 768 25.88 23.20 -6.17
CA TYR A 768 25.31 23.19 -7.52
C TYR A 768 24.34 22.04 -7.70
N ASN A 769 23.17 22.31 -8.29
CA ASN A 769 22.39 21.29 -8.97
C ASN A 769 22.98 21.05 -10.36
N THR A 770 22.98 19.81 -10.84
CA THR A 770 23.38 19.48 -12.21
C THR A 770 22.14 19.32 -13.07
N VAL A 771 22.07 20.10 -14.16
CA VAL A 771 20.92 20.13 -15.07
C VAL A 771 21.38 19.77 -16.48
N ALA A 772 20.57 18.93 -17.18
CA ALA A 772 20.81 18.59 -18.58
C ALA A 772 19.50 18.42 -19.33
N GLU A 773 19.49 18.60 -20.65
CA GLU A 773 18.26 18.58 -21.45
C GLU A 773 18.39 17.83 -22.78
N ILE A 774 17.29 17.16 -23.16
CA ILE A 774 16.95 16.80 -24.53
C ILE A 774 15.84 17.74 -24.96
N LYS A 775 16.11 18.65 -25.91
CA LYS A 775 15.13 19.65 -26.37
C LYS A 775 13.94 19.01 -27.07
N GLY A 776 12.76 19.49 -26.76
CA GLY A 776 11.52 19.13 -27.42
C GLY A 776 11.43 19.62 -28.86
N THR A 777 10.82 18.83 -29.73
CA THR A 777 10.70 19.10 -31.17
C THR A 777 9.45 19.91 -31.51
N GLU A 778 8.37 19.78 -30.72
CA GLU A 778 7.08 20.46 -31.02
C GLU A 778 6.75 21.52 -29.95
N LYS A 779 7.03 21.22 -28.68
CA LYS A 779 6.73 22.05 -27.51
C LYS A 779 7.97 22.23 -26.62
N PRO A 780 9.03 22.86 -27.12
CA PRO A 780 10.32 22.96 -26.43
C PRO A 780 10.27 23.71 -25.09
N ASP A 781 9.27 24.54 -24.87
CA ASP A 781 9.07 25.29 -23.63
C ASP A 781 8.30 24.49 -22.55
N GLU A 782 7.64 23.39 -22.91
CA GLU A 782 7.02 22.49 -21.97
C GLU A 782 8.04 21.44 -21.55
N VAL A 783 8.14 21.16 -20.24
CA VAL A 783 9.24 20.36 -19.67
C VAL A 783 8.71 19.16 -18.91
N VAL A 784 9.36 18.02 -19.08
CA VAL A 784 9.23 16.82 -18.23
C VAL A 784 10.53 16.63 -17.47
N ILE A 785 10.47 16.51 -16.16
CA ILE A 785 11.67 16.36 -15.30
C ILE A 785 11.75 14.94 -14.77
N ILE A 786 12.93 14.34 -14.84
CA ILE A 786 13.31 13.19 -14.01
C ILE A 786 14.51 13.57 -13.16
N GLY A 787 14.48 13.19 -11.89
CA GLY A 787 15.49 13.63 -10.93
C GLY A 787 15.78 12.65 -9.81
N GLY A 788 16.86 12.95 -9.10
CA GLY A 788 17.29 12.32 -7.87
C GLY A 788 18.32 13.23 -7.19
N HIS A 789 18.59 13.08 -5.90
CA HIS A 789 19.61 13.91 -5.29
C HIS A 789 21.02 13.30 -5.42
N LEU A 790 22.02 14.16 -5.47
CA LEU A 790 23.42 13.81 -5.67
C LEU A 790 24.19 13.81 -4.35
N ASP A 791 23.80 14.63 -3.40
CA ASP A 791 24.40 14.66 -2.07
C ASP A 791 24.09 13.40 -1.26
N SER A 792 24.79 13.20 -0.20
CA SER A 792 24.61 12.07 0.72
C SER A 792 25.19 12.42 2.10
N TRP A 793 24.80 11.67 3.12
CA TRP A 793 25.54 11.67 4.38
C TRP A 793 26.93 11.05 4.20
N ASP A 794 27.81 11.25 5.15
CA ASP A 794 29.25 11.06 5.00
C ASP A 794 29.86 9.95 5.87
N LEU A 795 29.08 9.14 6.57
CA LEU A 795 29.56 7.93 7.24
C LEU A 795 29.59 6.72 6.31
N GLY A 796 28.60 6.58 5.42
CA GLY A 796 28.60 5.67 4.30
C GLY A 796 29.19 6.33 3.06
N THR A 797 29.05 5.68 1.90
CA THR A 797 29.47 6.23 0.61
C THR A 797 28.32 6.87 -0.18
N GLY A 798 27.09 6.86 0.37
CA GLY A 798 25.91 7.38 -0.30
C GLY A 798 25.54 6.56 -1.54
N ALA A 799 25.63 5.23 -1.43
CA ALA A 799 25.35 4.36 -2.58
C ALA A 799 23.84 4.20 -2.81
N THR A 800 23.11 3.86 -1.74
CA THR A 800 21.67 3.64 -1.79
C THR A 800 20.89 4.94 -1.56
N ASP A 801 21.46 5.88 -0.83
CA ASP A 801 20.92 7.19 -0.51
C ASP A 801 21.88 8.32 -0.94
N ASN A 802 21.74 8.90 -2.13
CA ASN A 802 20.92 8.51 -3.26
C ASN A 802 21.77 8.40 -4.54
N GLY A 803 22.92 7.72 -4.42
CA GLY A 803 23.76 7.39 -5.58
C GLY A 803 22.99 6.58 -6.63
N THR A 804 22.12 5.64 -6.17
CA THR A 804 21.25 4.84 -7.04
C THR A 804 20.32 5.70 -7.85
N GLY A 805 19.60 6.65 -7.25
CA GLY A 805 18.69 7.54 -7.96
C GLY A 805 19.42 8.45 -8.95
N SER A 806 20.52 9.07 -8.52
CA SER A 806 21.34 9.92 -9.41
C SER A 806 21.86 9.14 -10.62
N MET A 807 22.32 7.91 -10.43
CA MET A 807 22.84 7.08 -11.55
C MET A 807 21.72 6.45 -12.39
N ALA A 808 20.54 6.20 -11.83
CA ALA A 808 19.36 5.81 -12.60
C ALA A 808 18.94 6.94 -13.56
N VAL A 809 18.95 8.21 -13.12
CA VAL A 809 18.71 9.37 -13.96
C VAL A 809 19.73 9.48 -15.10
N LEU A 810 21.03 9.31 -14.80
CA LEU A 810 22.07 9.32 -15.82
C LEU A 810 21.94 8.16 -16.82
N ALA A 811 21.57 6.97 -16.35
CA ALA A 811 21.36 5.79 -17.21
C ALA A 811 20.11 5.98 -18.10
N ALA A 812 19.03 6.56 -17.58
CA ALA A 812 17.85 6.90 -18.34
C ALA A 812 18.19 7.93 -19.44
N ALA A 813 18.95 8.97 -19.11
CA ALA A 813 19.42 9.96 -20.08
C ALA A 813 20.25 9.31 -21.19
N ARG A 814 21.17 8.41 -20.86
CA ARG A 814 21.99 7.65 -21.82
C ARG A 814 21.13 6.79 -22.73
N ALA A 815 20.14 6.08 -22.19
CA ALA A 815 19.24 5.26 -22.97
C ALA A 815 18.39 6.08 -23.94
N LEU A 816 17.85 7.21 -23.51
CA LEU A 816 17.08 8.13 -24.34
C LEU A 816 17.93 8.67 -25.51
N VAL A 817 19.15 9.14 -25.23
CA VAL A 817 20.05 9.66 -26.27
C VAL A 817 20.43 8.54 -27.26
N LYS A 818 20.89 7.38 -26.79
CA LYS A 818 21.32 6.27 -27.66
C LYS A 818 20.16 5.66 -28.45
N SER A 819 18.95 5.73 -27.93
CA SER A 819 17.75 5.28 -28.66
C SER A 819 17.32 6.28 -29.73
N GLY A 820 17.91 7.48 -29.76
CA GLY A 820 17.61 8.50 -30.77
C GLY A 820 16.21 9.10 -30.62
N VAL A 821 15.71 9.25 -29.40
CA VAL A 821 14.38 9.76 -29.14
C VAL A 821 14.20 11.20 -29.68
N GLN A 822 13.00 11.49 -30.16
CA GLN A 822 12.58 12.83 -30.58
C GLN A 822 11.36 13.20 -29.73
N PRO A 823 11.58 13.73 -28.50
CA PRO A 823 10.46 14.05 -27.64
C PRO A 823 9.74 15.30 -28.13
N LYS A 824 8.41 15.36 -27.97
CA LYS A 824 7.63 16.57 -28.29
C LYS A 824 7.94 17.69 -27.31
N ARG A 825 8.05 17.36 -26.03
CA ARG A 825 8.43 18.27 -24.94
C ARG A 825 9.90 18.08 -24.58
N THR A 826 10.51 19.11 -24.02
CA THR A 826 11.86 19.01 -23.45
C THR A 826 11.86 18.01 -22.29
N ILE A 827 12.81 17.07 -22.30
CA ILE A 827 13.11 16.20 -21.17
C ILE A 827 14.30 16.80 -20.45
N ARG A 828 14.13 17.12 -19.17
CA ARG A 828 15.15 17.70 -18.31
C ARG A 828 15.55 16.71 -17.22
N PHE A 829 16.84 16.51 -17.07
CA PHE A 829 17.48 15.67 -16.04
C PHE A 829 18.04 16.60 -14.98
N VAL A 830 17.64 16.37 -13.72
CA VAL A 830 18.11 17.20 -12.61
C VAL A 830 18.66 16.31 -11.50
N LEU A 831 19.95 16.53 -11.15
CA LEU A 831 20.53 15.97 -9.96
C LEU A 831 20.58 17.07 -8.91
N PHE A 832 19.69 16.97 -7.94
CA PHE A 832 19.55 17.93 -6.86
C PHE A 832 20.66 17.79 -5.83
N THR A 833 20.89 18.82 -5.02
CA THR A 833 21.86 18.79 -3.93
C THR A 833 21.27 19.47 -2.70
N GLY A 834 21.71 19.05 -1.50
CA GLY A 834 21.16 19.56 -0.25
C GLY A 834 19.76 19.05 0.07
N GLU A 835 19.41 17.90 -0.47
CA GLU A 835 18.20 17.15 -0.14
C GLU A 835 18.22 16.76 1.33
N GLU A 836 19.28 16.11 1.75
CA GLU A 836 19.57 15.53 3.07
C GLU A 836 19.39 16.50 4.27
N GLN A 837 19.46 17.80 3.99
CA GLN A 837 19.26 18.82 5.01
C GLN A 837 17.99 19.64 4.78
N GLY A 838 17.01 19.09 4.03
CA GLY A 838 15.66 19.62 3.88
C GLY A 838 15.33 20.17 2.50
N LEU A 839 15.65 19.44 1.42
CA LEU A 839 15.22 19.73 0.04
C LEU A 839 15.71 21.10 -0.46
N ASN A 840 16.92 21.52 -0.08
CA ASN A 840 17.35 22.90 -0.31
C ASN A 840 17.66 23.17 -1.78
N GLY A 841 18.23 22.20 -2.50
CA GLY A 841 18.57 22.32 -3.91
C GLY A 841 17.32 22.36 -4.81
N SER A 842 16.34 21.51 -4.55
CA SER A 842 15.07 21.57 -5.30
C SER A 842 14.29 22.85 -4.99
N ARG A 843 14.32 23.35 -3.77
CA ARG A 843 13.75 24.68 -3.43
C ARG A 843 14.49 25.82 -4.12
N ALA A 844 15.82 25.77 -4.18
CA ALA A 844 16.62 26.75 -4.91
C ALA A 844 16.34 26.70 -6.41
N TYR A 845 16.21 25.49 -6.98
CA TYR A 845 15.82 25.28 -8.37
C TYR A 845 14.46 25.93 -8.67
N ILE A 846 13.44 25.65 -7.85
CA ILE A 846 12.10 26.23 -8.01
C ILE A 846 12.15 27.77 -7.91
N ALA A 847 12.93 28.31 -6.98
CA ALA A 847 13.08 29.77 -6.84
C ALA A 847 13.69 30.40 -8.10
N ALA A 848 14.68 29.76 -8.72
CA ALA A 848 15.32 30.20 -9.95
C ALA A 848 14.40 30.07 -11.18
N HIS A 849 13.53 29.04 -11.20
CA HIS A 849 12.63 28.70 -12.32
C HIS A 849 11.15 29.02 -12.02
N LYS A 850 10.86 29.95 -11.13
CA LYS A 850 9.49 30.24 -10.66
C LYS A 850 8.50 30.49 -11.81
N GLU A 851 8.93 31.16 -12.84
CA GLU A 851 8.10 31.48 -14.01
C GLU A 851 7.86 30.28 -14.93
N GLU A 852 8.69 29.24 -14.83
CA GLU A 852 8.56 28.00 -15.62
C GLU A 852 7.62 26.98 -14.97
N MET A 853 7.25 27.13 -13.69
CA MET A 853 6.45 26.13 -12.97
C MET A 853 5.14 25.80 -13.69
N GLY A 854 4.53 26.78 -14.36
CA GLY A 854 3.36 26.58 -15.21
C GLY A 854 3.58 25.73 -16.45
N LYS A 855 4.83 25.58 -16.90
CA LYS A 855 5.23 24.86 -18.12
C LYS A 855 5.80 23.47 -17.84
N ILE A 856 6.02 23.09 -16.57
CA ILE A 856 6.48 21.76 -16.21
C ILE A 856 5.28 20.82 -16.26
N SER A 857 5.31 19.86 -17.20
CA SER A 857 4.26 18.87 -17.41
C SER A 857 4.23 17.83 -16.29
N GLY A 858 5.40 17.35 -15.87
CA GLY A 858 5.48 16.35 -14.80
C GLY A 858 6.90 16.21 -14.25
N VAL A 859 7.00 15.76 -13.02
CA VAL A 859 8.25 15.46 -12.33
C VAL A 859 8.18 14.04 -11.79
N LEU A 860 9.25 13.25 -11.98
CA LEU A 860 9.42 11.95 -11.32
C LEU A 860 10.79 11.89 -10.64
N VAL A 861 10.80 11.61 -9.35
CA VAL A 861 12.02 11.47 -8.54
C VAL A 861 12.24 10.02 -8.16
N HIS A 862 13.50 9.55 -8.24
CA HIS A 862 13.93 8.24 -7.78
C HIS A 862 14.77 8.40 -6.51
N ASP A 863 14.21 8.00 -5.36
CA ASP A 863 14.82 8.28 -4.06
C ASP A 863 14.23 7.39 -2.94
N THR A 864 14.36 6.07 -3.08
CA THR A 864 14.00 5.11 -2.03
C THR A 864 14.92 3.88 -2.06
N GLY A 865 16.19 4.13 -2.32
CA GLY A 865 17.24 3.11 -2.25
C GLY A 865 17.39 2.27 -3.52
N THR A 866 17.69 1.00 -3.32
CA THR A 866 18.10 0.08 -4.39
C THR A 866 17.08 -1.00 -4.72
N GLY A 867 15.93 -1.05 -4.04
CA GLY A 867 14.92 -2.07 -4.25
C GLY A 867 14.16 -1.91 -5.57
N LYS A 868 13.45 -2.97 -5.97
CA LYS A 868 12.60 -2.97 -7.16
C LYS A 868 11.58 -1.82 -7.08
N VAL A 869 11.43 -1.05 -8.15
CA VAL A 869 10.32 -0.10 -8.27
C VAL A 869 9.03 -0.88 -8.41
N LEU A 870 8.13 -0.73 -7.46
CA LEU A 870 6.83 -1.41 -7.41
C LEU A 870 5.78 -0.63 -8.19
N THR A 871 5.74 0.70 -7.98
CA THR A 871 4.82 1.62 -8.63
C THR A 871 5.32 3.06 -8.51
N ILE A 872 4.55 4.03 -8.97
CA ILE A 872 4.81 5.45 -8.70
C ILE A 872 3.71 6.06 -7.83
N GLY A 873 4.12 6.96 -6.93
CA GLY A 873 3.23 7.74 -6.07
C GLY A 873 2.78 9.02 -6.75
N LEU A 874 1.49 9.30 -6.72
CA LEU A 874 0.86 10.43 -7.44
C LEU A 874 0.58 11.65 -6.56
N MET A 875 1.03 11.66 -5.31
CA MET A 875 0.88 12.80 -4.38
C MET A 875 -0.57 13.26 -4.22
N HIS A 876 -1.52 12.32 -4.10
CA HIS A 876 -2.97 12.58 -4.07
C HIS A 876 -3.50 13.32 -5.33
N ASN A 877 -2.76 13.34 -6.44
CA ASN A 877 -3.26 13.84 -7.72
C ASN A 877 -4.02 12.73 -8.47
N TYR A 878 -5.24 12.50 -8.07
CA TYR A 878 -6.08 11.43 -8.63
C TYR A 878 -6.36 11.59 -10.13
N GLY A 879 -6.35 12.82 -10.64
CA GLY A 879 -6.48 13.09 -12.07
C GLY A 879 -5.36 12.53 -12.94
N LEU A 880 -4.22 12.15 -12.32
CA LEU A 880 -3.11 11.54 -13.04
C LEU A 880 -3.28 10.05 -13.31
N ARG A 881 -4.10 9.34 -12.53
CA ARG A 881 -4.03 7.89 -12.47
C ARG A 881 -4.24 7.21 -13.82
N GLU A 882 -5.29 7.58 -14.54
CA GLU A 882 -5.58 6.99 -15.85
C GLU A 882 -4.46 7.28 -16.86
N THR A 883 -3.98 8.52 -16.89
CA THR A 883 -2.89 8.92 -17.79
C THR A 883 -1.60 8.20 -17.44
N MET A 884 -1.26 8.09 -16.15
CA MET A 884 -0.07 7.36 -15.70
C MET A 884 -0.21 5.86 -15.94
N GLY A 885 -1.39 5.28 -15.78
CA GLY A 885 -1.65 3.89 -16.15
C GLY A 885 -1.32 3.62 -17.62
N ARG A 886 -1.67 4.52 -18.52
CA ARG A 886 -1.31 4.42 -19.96
C ARG A 886 0.18 4.62 -20.20
N VAL A 887 0.76 5.66 -19.61
CA VAL A 887 2.18 6.03 -19.75
C VAL A 887 3.11 4.90 -19.33
N LEU A 888 2.77 4.20 -18.25
CA LEU A 888 3.60 3.17 -17.63
C LEU A 888 3.21 1.73 -18.02
N TYR A 889 2.16 1.56 -18.82
CA TYR A 889 1.66 0.25 -19.22
C TYR A 889 2.73 -0.68 -19.84
N PRO A 890 3.64 -0.21 -20.68
CA PRO A 890 4.72 -1.03 -21.23
C PRO A 890 5.60 -1.70 -20.17
N LEU A 891 5.81 -1.01 -19.04
CA LEU A 891 6.58 -1.52 -17.91
C LEU A 891 5.82 -2.55 -17.08
N ALA A 892 4.49 -2.46 -17.07
CA ALA A 892 3.64 -3.39 -16.35
C ALA A 892 3.52 -4.74 -17.05
N ILE A 893 3.44 -4.74 -18.38
CA ILE A 893 3.35 -5.97 -19.19
C ILE A 893 4.69 -6.69 -19.34
N ASP A 894 5.81 -5.99 -19.17
CA ASP A 894 7.12 -6.64 -19.07
C ASP A 894 7.24 -7.33 -17.72
N LYS A 895 7.12 -8.66 -17.72
CA LYS A 895 7.16 -9.48 -16.49
C LYS A 895 8.47 -9.35 -15.71
N SER A 896 9.55 -8.93 -16.34
CA SER A 896 10.84 -8.72 -15.66
C SER A 896 10.82 -7.45 -14.83
N ILE A 897 10.05 -6.44 -15.24
CA ILE A 897 9.85 -5.19 -14.52
C ILE A 897 8.64 -5.30 -13.60
N GLY A 898 7.48 -5.67 -14.16
CA GLY A 898 6.26 -5.98 -13.42
C GLY A 898 5.78 -4.80 -12.56
N LEU A 899 5.76 -3.59 -13.14
CA LEU A 899 5.29 -2.39 -12.45
C LEU A 899 3.78 -2.51 -12.17
N THR A 900 3.36 -2.09 -10.99
CA THR A 900 1.95 -2.14 -10.59
C THR A 900 1.25 -0.81 -10.88
N GLU A 901 -0.07 -0.73 -10.68
CA GLU A 901 -0.85 0.48 -10.90
C GLU A 901 -0.30 1.69 -10.11
N PRO A 902 -0.32 2.90 -10.69
CA PRO A 902 0.05 4.13 -9.98
C PRO A 902 -0.74 4.31 -8.70
N SER A 903 -0.04 4.55 -7.60
CA SER A 903 -0.63 4.73 -6.27
C SER A 903 -0.99 6.19 -6.02
N PRO A 904 -2.16 6.51 -5.46
CA PRO A 904 -2.50 7.87 -5.06
C PRO A 904 -1.63 8.41 -3.91
N ARG A 905 -0.87 7.56 -3.27
CA ARG A 905 -0.07 7.84 -2.07
C ARG A 905 0.80 9.09 -2.20
N SER A 906 0.91 9.84 -1.11
CA SER A 906 1.88 10.92 -0.97
C SER A 906 3.02 10.51 -0.04
N GLU A 907 4.20 11.04 -0.31
CA GLU A 907 5.38 10.90 0.52
C GLU A 907 6.01 12.26 0.75
N GLY A 908 6.53 12.50 1.95
CA GLY A 908 7.00 13.82 2.40
C GLY A 908 8.51 14.03 2.36
N GLY A 909 9.31 13.08 1.88
CA GLY A 909 10.74 13.01 2.17
C GLY A 909 11.70 13.26 1.01
N SER A 910 11.30 13.74 -0.17
CA SER A 910 12.25 13.93 -1.28
C SER A 910 11.91 15.11 -2.20
N ASP A 911 12.76 15.37 -3.20
CA ASP A 911 12.81 16.55 -4.07
C ASP A 911 11.55 16.77 -4.93
N HIS A 912 10.65 15.81 -5.04
CA HIS A 912 9.34 15.98 -5.68
C HIS A 912 8.39 16.91 -4.89
N ILE A 913 8.56 16.98 -3.55
CA ILE A 913 7.67 17.73 -2.65
C ILE A 913 7.63 19.24 -2.94
N PRO A 914 8.77 19.94 -3.13
CA PRO A 914 8.73 21.36 -3.48
C PRO A 914 7.94 21.65 -4.77
N PHE A 915 8.03 20.75 -5.78
CA PHE A 915 7.26 20.88 -7.03
C PHE A 915 5.76 20.66 -6.80
N ASP A 916 5.41 19.62 -6.03
CA ASP A 916 4.02 19.35 -5.66
C ASP A 916 3.38 20.53 -4.90
N THR A 917 4.14 21.17 -4.01
CA THR A 917 3.72 22.37 -3.27
C THR A 917 3.40 23.55 -4.21
N GLU A 918 4.09 23.66 -5.35
CA GLU A 918 3.82 24.66 -6.40
C GLU A 918 2.71 24.22 -7.38
N GLY A 919 2.06 23.08 -7.12
CA GLY A 919 1.00 22.55 -7.97
C GLY A 919 1.49 21.94 -9.28
N VAL A 920 2.78 21.64 -9.39
CA VAL A 920 3.33 20.87 -10.51
C VAL A 920 2.99 19.39 -10.27
N PRO A 921 2.53 18.65 -11.30
CA PRO A 921 2.33 17.20 -11.16
C PRO A 921 3.65 16.51 -10.84
N ALA A 922 3.85 16.19 -9.58
CA ALA A 922 5.07 15.56 -9.08
C ALA A 922 4.78 14.15 -8.57
N SER A 923 5.68 13.25 -8.85
CA SER A 923 5.59 11.82 -8.53
C SER A 923 6.93 11.31 -8.02
N TRP A 924 6.91 10.17 -7.35
CA TRP A 924 8.11 9.52 -6.82
C TRP A 924 8.03 8.02 -7.04
N CYS A 925 9.18 7.35 -7.14
CA CYS A 925 9.25 5.90 -7.28
C CYS A 925 9.00 5.23 -5.94
N ILE A 926 7.93 4.44 -5.84
CA ILE A 926 7.67 3.58 -4.69
C ILE A 926 8.43 2.28 -4.90
N GLN A 927 9.42 2.00 -4.06
CA GLN A 927 10.32 0.87 -4.18
C GLN A 927 10.14 -0.15 -3.05
N GLU A 928 10.66 -1.34 -3.23
CA GLU A 928 10.80 -2.33 -2.19
C GLU A 928 11.89 -1.88 -1.21
N VAL A 929 11.52 -1.66 0.05
CA VAL A 929 12.41 -1.02 1.04
C VAL A 929 13.15 -2.00 1.94
N ALA A 930 13.07 -3.32 1.72
CA ALA A 930 13.47 -4.39 2.64
C ALA A 930 14.79 -4.16 3.42
N ASP A 931 15.80 -3.55 2.81
CA ASP A 931 17.08 -3.26 3.46
C ASP A 931 17.39 -1.76 3.57
N TYR A 932 16.64 -0.91 2.87
CA TYR A 932 16.91 0.53 2.82
C TYR A 932 16.86 1.19 4.20
N GLU A 933 15.97 0.77 5.07
CA GLU A 933 15.87 1.28 6.44
C GLU A 933 17.15 1.05 7.26
N LYS A 934 17.89 -0.01 6.98
CA LYS A 934 19.17 -0.29 7.63
C LYS A 934 20.27 0.62 7.08
N ASP A 935 20.24 0.86 5.77
CA ASP A 935 21.29 1.57 5.06
C ASP A 935 21.11 3.09 5.11
N HIS A 936 19.88 3.58 4.95
CA HIS A 936 19.48 4.98 4.94
C HIS A 936 20.10 5.76 6.11
N HIS A 937 20.79 6.83 5.82
CA HIS A 937 21.47 7.69 6.79
C HIS A 937 22.42 6.94 7.75
N SER A 938 23.10 5.89 7.28
CA SER A 938 24.02 5.12 8.13
C SER A 938 25.37 4.85 7.46
N GLN A 939 26.31 4.33 8.25
CA GLN A 939 27.61 3.87 7.73
C GLN A 939 27.47 2.61 6.85
N SER A 940 26.30 1.98 6.83
CA SER A 940 26.00 0.80 5.99
C SER A 940 25.58 1.17 4.57
N ASP A 941 25.42 2.45 4.26
CA ASP A 941 25.07 2.90 2.91
C ASP A 941 26.31 2.86 1.99
N THR A 942 26.54 1.68 1.44
CA THR A 942 27.73 1.34 0.64
C THR A 942 27.36 0.53 -0.61
N LEU A 943 28.27 0.47 -1.57
CA LEU A 943 28.05 -0.13 -2.89
C LEU A 943 27.62 -1.61 -2.83
N ASP A 944 28.08 -2.37 -1.84
CA ASP A 944 27.74 -3.79 -1.66
C ASP A 944 26.26 -4.03 -1.27
N ARG A 945 25.51 -2.97 -0.96
CA ARG A 945 24.07 -3.03 -0.70
C ARG A 945 23.23 -2.90 -1.97
N VAL A 946 23.82 -2.50 -3.08
CA VAL A 946 23.10 -2.21 -4.32
C VAL A 946 22.60 -3.49 -4.99
N LYS A 947 21.31 -3.52 -5.32
CA LYS A 947 20.66 -4.58 -6.13
C LYS A 947 20.68 -4.14 -7.59
N TRP A 948 21.70 -4.55 -8.34
CA TRP A 948 21.99 -4.05 -9.68
C TRP A 948 20.86 -4.21 -10.69
N ASP A 949 20.18 -5.37 -10.70
CA ASP A 949 19.07 -5.62 -11.61
C ASP A 949 17.86 -4.72 -11.30
N ASP A 950 17.61 -4.44 -10.03
CA ASP A 950 16.51 -3.59 -9.63
C ASP A 950 16.82 -2.11 -9.88
N LEU A 951 18.09 -1.71 -9.73
CA LEU A 951 18.55 -0.37 -10.12
C LEU A 951 18.40 -0.14 -11.64
N ALA A 952 18.73 -1.13 -12.46
CA ALA A 952 18.52 -1.04 -13.91
C ALA A 952 17.02 -0.90 -14.25
N LYS A 953 16.13 -1.62 -13.55
CA LYS A 953 14.68 -1.45 -13.70
C LYS A 953 14.21 -0.05 -13.29
N GLY A 954 14.77 0.55 -12.25
CA GLY A 954 14.52 1.95 -11.87
C GLY A 954 14.85 2.92 -13.02
N ALA A 955 16.01 2.74 -13.66
CA ALA A 955 16.40 3.54 -14.82
C ALA A 955 15.45 3.32 -16.03
N GLN A 956 14.94 2.10 -16.24
CA GLN A 956 13.93 1.81 -17.27
C GLN A 956 12.62 2.56 -17.00
N VAL A 957 12.17 2.58 -15.75
CA VAL A 957 10.98 3.33 -15.32
C VAL A 957 11.14 4.81 -15.63
N LEU A 958 12.27 5.40 -15.25
CA LEU A 958 12.55 6.82 -15.51
C LEU A 958 12.59 7.14 -17.01
N ALA A 959 13.23 6.30 -17.84
CA ALA A 959 13.36 6.52 -19.27
C ALA A 959 12.00 6.47 -19.99
N VAL A 960 11.20 5.43 -19.71
CA VAL A 960 9.87 5.25 -20.30
C VAL A 960 8.92 6.35 -19.82
N TYR A 961 8.92 6.69 -18.53
CA TYR A 961 8.13 7.79 -18.00
C TYR A 961 8.46 9.11 -18.74
N ALA A 962 9.73 9.48 -18.78
CA ALA A 962 10.16 10.73 -19.38
C ALA A 962 9.76 10.83 -20.85
N TYR A 963 9.98 9.77 -21.62
CA TYR A 963 9.62 9.74 -23.04
C TYR A 963 8.09 9.80 -23.23
N ASN A 964 7.33 8.94 -22.56
CA ASN A 964 5.90 8.83 -22.78
C ASN A 964 5.15 10.08 -22.30
N VAL A 965 5.54 10.68 -21.16
CA VAL A 965 4.96 11.97 -20.73
C VAL A 965 5.31 13.09 -21.70
N ALA A 966 6.52 13.09 -22.27
CA ALA A 966 6.92 14.08 -23.27
C ALA A 966 6.15 13.93 -24.61
N GLN A 967 5.60 12.74 -24.92
CA GLN A 967 4.81 12.47 -26.12
C GLN A 967 3.31 12.79 -25.98
N LEU A 968 2.80 13.00 -24.78
CA LEU A 968 1.38 13.28 -24.55
C LEU A 968 0.91 14.50 -25.35
N PRO A 969 -0.33 14.51 -25.87
CA PRO A 969 -0.89 15.67 -26.57
C PRO A 969 -1.02 16.88 -25.64
N GLU A 970 -1.42 16.66 -24.38
CA GLU A 970 -1.60 17.68 -23.35
C GLU A 970 -0.63 17.48 -22.19
N MET A 971 -0.38 18.53 -21.42
CA MET A 971 0.36 18.41 -20.16
C MET A 971 -0.45 17.57 -19.16
N LEU A 972 0.25 16.97 -18.20
CA LEU A 972 -0.39 16.22 -17.12
C LEU A 972 -1.34 17.12 -16.31
N PRO A 973 -2.51 16.60 -15.90
CA PRO A 973 -3.47 17.36 -15.10
C PRO A 973 -2.90 17.73 -13.73
N ARG A 974 -3.14 18.96 -13.30
CA ARG A 974 -2.72 19.50 -12.02
C ARG A 974 -3.83 19.34 -10.99
N LYS A 975 -3.46 18.99 -9.75
CA LYS A 975 -4.42 19.06 -8.64
C LYS A 975 -4.69 20.52 -8.27
N PRO A 976 -5.89 20.83 -7.72
CA PRO A 976 -6.17 22.16 -7.19
C PRO A 976 -5.17 22.52 -6.09
N VAL A 977 -4.51 23.67 -6.19
CA VAL A 977 -3.64 24.17 -5.12
C VAL A 977 -4.54 24.70 -3.99
N LYS A 978 -4.42 24.13 -2.78
CA LYS A 978 -5.08 24.69 -1.60
C LYS A 978 -4.55 26.13 -1.39
N PRO A 979 -5.41 27.13 -1.21
CA PRO A 979 -4.94 28.47 -0.86
C PRO A 979 -4.05 28.36 0.39
N ALA A 980 -2.88 29.00 0.36
CA ALA A 980 -2.01 29.04 1.53
C ALA A 980 -2.83 29.60 2.71
N THR A 981 -3.00 28.80 3.74
CA THR A 981 -3.58 29.28 5.00
C THR A 981 -2.69 30.43 5.47
N PRO A 982 -3.23 31.63 5.71
CA PRO A 982 -2.41 32.75 6.18
C PRO A 982 -1.67 32.30 7.44
N ALA A 983 -0.36 32.45 7.45
CA ALA A 983 0.45 32.17 8.62
C ALA A 983 -0.12 33.02 9.78
N THR A 984 -0.82 32.38 10.69
CA THR A 984 -1.13 33.02 11.96
C THR A 984 0.20 33.35 12.62
N ARG A 985 0.45 34.66 12.73
CA ARG A 985 1.64 35.25 13.33
C ARG A 985 1.83 34.82 14.79
#